data_63d66df594314fcd2354c9eb9ae566fb
#
_entry.id   63d66df594314fcd2354c9eb9ae566fb
#
_cell.length_a   1.000
_cell.length_b   1.000
_cell.length_c   1.000
_cell.angle_alpha   90.00
_cell.angle_beta   90.00
_cell.angle_gamma   90.00
#
_symmetry.space_group_name_H-M   'P 1'
#
loop_
_entity.id
_entity.type
_entity.pdbx_description
1 polymer ?
#
loop_
_entity_poly.entity_id
_entity_poly.type
_entity_poly.pdbx_seq_one_letter_code
_entity_poly.pdbx_strand_id
1 'polypeptide(L)'
;MLIRKILSIAILFSLLFAVNAASGKSFPVIKNGKVIVELMPDEDQACLEASMLVEQYLGKAVGNSRIDAPAGAPQICFKIEKGKMDVEGFRFSFPAANKMVITGGGPNGVKFGALDFCERFIGVRFLYPGPAGEHVPKLKNLNIPMKEFSDAPLFHTRILDSGNRHWSRKRYQDWYPYLRGCAPYRLAIGHNLYKMFPAAKYGKTNPDFYPIIDGKRFIPRPPRLTVHWQPCMTNPAVVKEAVRMICDAFAKNPDLRTWSLGQTDGNGYCECENCKKFYPANDVPHIFGSKDRSLLYLQFCNKIAEGVTKKYPEAKFSVFAYNHTSIAPKGFKLHPSLVPVITYDRLNWVDPKRKAMDMERQKSWSDIAAEVCWWDYYASNGYVLPRITLHHIANQLREGYKLRVRHAFIQHTPLGIHEQTWAEGPLAYMTYKLLWNPFQDENKIIDDWCRTAVGPKAAPYLKRYYERFEKFWTKDMPRGDWFKRCARTYLIPTWHDYLLDLDKDFFQECEKDLDMVCKLAPAGDCKVRAEYIRFGFRERQNRCQFWLRNRHARLIGPKYFTKEFFKDDFNKGLGQWTEPPNIKNTGSVLIAPKAGYDGSDALELRFLPIMNGTVIEKIFPITRKGTFRMEVKYRSVGVEPGFVSMISSDWCDKNGKSLNSVFYSDLHGRDASGDWQTMAFNFTVPDQLPTYLKVRIGSCWSKKGTIFFDDFVI
;
A
#
# COMPACT_ATOMS: atom_id res chain seq x y z
N MET A 1 36.74 -28.02 37.05
CA MET A 1 37.23 -26.61 37.05
C MET A 1 36.56 -25.73 36.02
N LEU A 2 35.84 -26.27 35.03
CA LEU A 2 35.13 -25.51 33.99
C LEU A 2 33.73 -24.99 34.42
N ILE A 3 33.04 -25.74 35.30
CA ILE A 3 31.66 -25.38 35.75
C ILE A 3 31.65 -24.19 36.72
N ARG A 4 32.73 -23.95 37.48
CA ARG A 4 32.82 -22.76 38.36
C ARG A 4 33.10 -21.43 37.62
N LYS A 5 33.65 -21.48 36.43
CA LYS A 5 33.87 -20.24 35.60
C LYS A 5 32.62 -19.78 34.87
N ILE A 6 31.67 -20.68 34.56
CA ILE A 6 30.41 -20.31 33.87
C ILE A 6 29.40 -19.69 34.86
N LEU A 7 29.37 -20.13 36.12
CA LEU A 7 28.53 -19.47 37.15
C LEU A 7 29.01 -18.06 37.52
N SER A 8 30.33 -17.80 37.48
CA SER A 8 30.87 -16.47 37.79
C SER A 8 30.62 -15.45 36.69
N ILE A 9 30.49 -15.88 35.43
CA ILE A 9 30.18 -14.98 34.29
C ILE A 9 28.67 -14.64 34.24
N ALA A 10 27.79 -15.58 34.65
CA ALA A 10 26.35 -15.34 34.72
C ALA A 10 25.97 -14.39 35.88
N ILE A 11 26.71 -14.42 36.98
CA ILE A 11 26.51 -13.50 38.12
C ILE A 11 27.11 -12.10 37.82
N LEU A 12 28.18 -12.00 37.02
CA LEU A 12 28.73 -10.71 36.57
C LEU A 12 27.81 -10.00 35.55
N PHE A 13 27.07 -10.73 34.70
CA PHE A 13 26.11 -10.13 33.76
C PHE A 13 24.80 -9.69 34.42
N SER A 14 24.35 -10.34 35.50
CA SER A 14 23.20 -9.89 36.32
C SER A 14 23.57 -8.73 37.26
N LEU A 15 24.82 -8.57 37.65
CA LEU A 15 25.31 -7.44 38.44
C LEU A 15 25.68 -6.21 37.57
N LEU A 16 25.95 -6.37 36.27
CA LEU A 16 26.20 -5.24 35.35
C LEU A 16 24.93 -4.50 34.92
N PHE A 17 23.74 -5.06 35.17
CA PHE A 17 22.45 -4.33 35.01
C PHE A 17 21.97 -3.68 36.32
N ALA A 18 22.61 -4.00 37.47
CA ALA A 18 22.27 -3.44 38.77
C ALA A 18 23.26 -2.36 39.28
N VAL A 19 24.34 -2.08 38.54
CA VAL A 19 25.36 -1.10 38.94
C VAL A 19 25.64 -0.12 37.81
N ASN A 20 24.60 0.61 37.40
CA ASN A 20 24.70 1.97 36.89
C ASN A 20 23.46 2.76 37.31
N ALA A 21 23.09 2.66 38.56
CA ALA A 21 22.43 3.73 39.29
C ALA A 21 23.51 4.82 39.56
N ALA A 22 24.08 5.39 38.49
CA ALA A 22 24.70 6.68 38.56
C ALA A 22 23.63 7.61 39.14
N SER A 23 23.95 8.34 40.22
CA SER A 23 23.16 9.32 40.95
C SER A 23 22.70 10.49 40.06
N GLY A 24 21.99 10.18 38.97
CA GLY A 24 21.30 11.17 38.13
C GLY A 24 20.02 11.61 38.83
N LYS A 25 19.74 12.91 38.89
CA LYS A 25 18.45 13.44 39.34
C LYS A 25 17.32 12.79 38.58
N SER A 26 16.26 12.38 39.26
CA SER A 26 15.06 11.77 38.64
C SER A 26 13.83 12.64 38.93
N PHE A 27 12.91 12.68 37.96
CA PHE A 27 11.65 13.39 38.04
C PHE A 27 10.54 12.35 38.32
N PRO A 28 9.91 12.40 39.51
CA PRO A 28 8.91 11.41 39.91
C PRO A 28 7.57 11.72 39.24
N VAL A 29 6.92 10.70 38.66
CA VAL A 29 5.62 10.81 37.94
C VAL A 29 4.56 9.96 38.60
N ILE A 30 4.88 8.70 38.95
CA ILE A 30 3.99 7.77 39.66
C ILE A 30 4.67 7.31 40.93
N LYS A 31 3.94 7.31 42.04
CA LYS A 31 4.39 6.81 43.34
C LYS A 31 3.29 5.99 43.98
N ASN A 32 3.60 4.75 44.38
CA ASN A 32 2.66 3.83 45.04
C ASN A 32 1.31 3.67 44.27
N GLY A 33 1.36 3.59 42.94
CA GLY A 33 0.18 3.44 42.09
C GLY A 33 -0.68 4.70 41.96
N LYS A 34 -0.15 5.87 42.33
CA LYS A 34 -0.83 7.18 42.15
C LYS A 34 0.00 8.07 41.27
N VAL A 35 -0.63 8.79 40.35
CA VAL A 35 0.01 9.86 39.58
C VAL A 35 0.18 11.06 40.51
N ILE A 36 1.40 11.60 40.57
CA ILE A 36 1.77 12.68 41.48
C ILE A 36 2.25 13.95 40.75
N VAL A 37 1.97 14.07 39.47
CA VAL A 37 2.33 15.24 38.64
C VAL A 37 1.09 15.98 38.19
N GLU A 38 1.21 17.27 38.04
CA GLU A 38 0.25 18.15 37.41
C GLU A 38 0.60 18.37 35.94
N LEU A 39 -0.41 18.32 35.03
CA LEU A 39 -0.24 18.55 33.61
C LEU A 39 -0.62 19.99 33.26
N MET A 40 0.31 20.74 32.69
CA MET A 40 0.21 22.18 32.44
C MET A 40 0.36 22.46 30.93
N PRO A 41 -0.71 22.35 30.13
CA PRO A 41 -0.65 22.75 28.72
C PRO A 41 -0.69 24.27 28.58
N ASP A 42 0.04 24.80 27.58
CA ASP A 42 -0.21 26.17 27.10
C ASP A 42 -1.61 26.23 26.44
N GLU A 43 -2.13 27.43 26.17
CA GLU A 43 -3.51 27.65 25.63
C GLU A 43 -3.73 27.08 24.21
N ASP A 44 -2.67 26.65 23.50
CA ASP A 44 -2.77 26.06 22.17
C ASP A 44 -3.50 24.71 22.22
N GLN A 45 -4.47 24.51 21.32
CA GLN A 45 -5.29 23.31 21.24
C GLN A 45 -4.45 22.02 21.15
N ALA A 46 -3.32 22.04 20.45
CA ALA A 46 -2.45 20.87 20.34
C ALA A 46 -1.71 20.56 21.64
N CYS A 47 -1.39 21.57 22.45
CA CYS A 47 -0.83 21.40 23.79
C CYS A 47 -1.86 20.76 24.73
N LEU A 48 -3.10 21.20 24.67
CA LEU A 48 -4.21 20.60 25.43
C LEU A 48 -4.41 19.14 25.05
N GLU A 49 -4.51 18.82 23.74
CA GLU A 49 -4.65 17.45 23.26
C GLU A 49 -3.46 16.56 23.64
N ALA A 50 -2.24 17.10 23.62
CA ALA A 50 -1.02 16.40 24.05
C ALA A 50 -1.05 16.08 25.55
N SER A 51 -1.50 17.02 26.39
CA SER A 51 -1.64 16.81 27.84
C SER A 51 -2.71 15.76 28.15
N MET A 52 -3.88 15.83 27.50
CA MET A 52 -4.96 14.83 27.63
C MET A 52 -4.49 13.42 27.24
N LEU A 53 -3.63 13.30 26.21
CA LEU A 53 -3.05 12.02 25.82
C LEU A 53 -2.17 11.44 26.93
N VAL A 54 -1.29 12.24 27.53
CA VAL A 54 -0.44 11.81 28.64
C VAL A 54 -1.30 11.46 29.86
N GLU A 55 -2.30 12.26 30.19
CA GLU A 55 -3.26 11.99 31.26
C GLU A 55 -3.94 10.62 31.10
N GLN A 56 -4.48 10.37 29.91
CA GLN A 56 -5.15 9.12 29.58
C GLN A 56 -4.25 7.90 29.86
N TYR A 57 -2.99 7.95 29.40
CA TYR A 57 -2.11 6.79 29.54
C TYR A 57 -1.48 6.65 30.93
N LEU A 58 -1.26 7.74 31.64
CA LEU A 58 -0.91 7.69 33.06
C LEU A 58 -2.06 7.08 33.87
N GLY A 59 -3.29 7.51 33.63
CA GLY A 59 -4.48 6.96 34.27
C GLY A 59 -4.65 5.47 34.00
N LYS A 60 -4.54 5.04 32.73
CA LYS A 60 -4.58 3.61 32.35
C LYS A 60 -3.47 2.82 33.06
N ALA A 61 -2.26 3.36 33.18
CA ALA A 61 -1.12 2.68 33.81
C ALA A 61 -1.32 2.45 35.31
N VAL A 62 -1.99 3.35 36.02
CA VAL A 62 -2.31 3.16 37.45
C VAL A 62 -3.67 2.53 37.71
N GLY A 63 -4.50 2.37 36.68
CA GLY A 63 -5.84 1.80 36.81
C GLY A 63 -6.89 2.78 37.34
N ASN A 64 -6.64 4.09 37.25
CA ASN A 64 -7.56 5.16 37.63
C ASN A 64 -7.76 6.11 36.44
N SER A 65 -9.01 6.49 36.18
CA SER A 65 -9.33 7.41 35.09
C SER A 65 -9.10 8.88 35.41
N ARG A 66 -8.95 9.22 36.68
CA ARG A 66 -8.76 10.60 37.14
C ARG A 66 -7.40 10.77 37.81
N ILE A 67 -6.70 11.84 37.45
CA ILE A 67 -5.45 12.26 38.07
C ILE A 67 -5.78 13.38 39.06
N ASP A 68 -5.60 13.10 40.35
CA ASP A 68 -5.72 14.09 41.42
C ASP A 68 -4.30 14.37 41.94
N ALA A 69 -3.61 15.35 41.36
CA ALA A 69 -2.28 15.75 41.79
C ALA A 69 -2.36 16.55 43.11
N PRO A 70 -1.48 16.30 44.09
CA PRO A 70 -1.43 17.07 45.32
C PRO A 70 -0.99 18.52 45.08
N ALA A 71 -1.38 19.42 45.95
CA ALA A 71 -0.92 20.83 45.90
C ALA A 71 0.61 20.90 45.92
N GLY A 72 1.20 21.65 44.97
CA GLY A 72 2.67 21.76 44.82
C GLY A 72 3.32 20.55 44.12
N ALA A 73 2.54 19.72 43.43
CA ALA A 73 3.02 18.58 42.64
C ALA A 73 4.08 19.01 41.61
N PRO A 74 5.00 18.10 41.23
CA PRO A 74 5.85 18.31 40.05
C PRO A 74 5.00 18.51 38.79
N GLN A 75 5.49 19.35 37.87
CA GLN A 75 4.72 19.77 36.69
C GLN A 75 5.30 19.19 35.41
N ILE A 76 4.44 18.71 34.52
CA ILE A 76 4.75 18.43 33.12
C ILE A 76 4.06 19.48 32.26
N CYS A 77 4.83 20.37 31.66
CA CYS A 77 4.33 21.44 30.80
C CYS A 77 4.39 21.06 29.33
N PHE A 78 3.44 21.55 28.54
CA PHE A 78 3.37 21.31 27.10
C PHE A 78 3.38 22.67 26.40
N LYS A 79 4.28 22.86 25.42
CA LYS A 79 4.36 24.11 24.67
C LYS A 79 4.83 23.91 23.22
N ILE A 80 4.62 24.96 22.41
CA ILE A 80 5.08 24.99 21.01
C ILE A 80 6.06 26.15 20.85
N GLU A 81 7.23 25.86 20.26
CA GLU A 81 8.27 26.87 19.92
C GLU A 81 8.52 26.82 18.40
N LYS A 82 7.73 27.57 17.63
CA LYS A 82 7.86 27.61 16.16
C LYS A 82 9.23 28.16 15.73
N GLY A 83 9.80 27.56 14.67
CA GLY A 83 11.05 28.04 14.05
C GLY A 83 12.34 27.67 14.77
N LYS A 84 12.31 27.05 15.96
CA LYS A 84 13.49 26.62 16.70
C LYS A 84 13.91 25.18 16.50
N MET A 85 13.03 24.37 15.93
CA MET A 85 13.27 22.96 15.60
C MET A 85 12.37 22.54 14.43
N ASP A 86 12.52 21.30 13.93
CA ASP A 86 11.60 20.76 12.92
C ASP A 86 10.16 20.85 13.43
N VAL A 87 9.22 21.16 12.54
CA VAL A 87 7.79 21.36 12.88
C VAL A 87 7.15 20.12 13.52
N GLU A 88 7.66 18.93 13.23
CA GLU A 88 7.25 17.67 13.85
C GLU A 88 8.24 17.16 14.91
N GLY A 89 9.34 17.87 15.14
CA GLY A 89 10.31 17.59 16.18
C GLY A 89 9.80 17.97 17.56
N PHE A 90 10.41 17.37 18.59
CA PHE A 90 10.11 17.67 19.98
C PHE A 90 11.37 17.60 20.85
N ARG A 91 11.27 18.18 22.05
CA ARG A 91 12.32 18.19 23.07
C ARG A 91 11.73 17.97 24.45
N PHE A 92 12.39 17.15 25.26
CA PHE A 92 12.20 17.08 26.71
C PHE A 92 13.28 17.89 27.40
N SER A 93 12.90 18.77 28.32
CA SER A 93 13.81 19.56 29.14
C SER A 93 13.35 19.61 30.59
N PHE A 94 14.30 19.87 31.50
CA PHE A 94 14.06 19.89 32.94
C PHE A 94 14.61 21.20 33.51
N PRO A 95 13.90 22.32 33.36
CA PRO A 95 14.40 23.66 33.85
C PRO A 95 14.46 23.75 35.35
N ALA A 96 13.75 22.91 36.11
CA ALA A 96 13.81 22.79 37.55
C ALA A 96 13.62 21.35 38.01
N ALA A 97 13.97 21.03 39.26
CA ALA A 97 13.85 19.70 39.81
C ALA A 97 12.39 19.15 39.83
N ASN A 98 11.43 20.06 39.93
CA ASN A 98 9.99 19.76 39.92
C ASN A 98 9.30 20.12 38.59
N LYS A 99 10.05 20.40 37.50
CA LYS A 99 9.46 20.82 36.24
C LYS A 99 10.09 20.11 35.05
N MET A 100 9.26 19.39 34.31
CA MET A 100 9.55 18.83 33.00
C MET A 100 8.78 19.60 31.92
N VAL A 101 9.40 19.84 30.77
CA VAL A 101 8.73 20.52 29.64
C VAL A 101 8.84 19.67 28.40
N ILE A 102 7.72 19.40 27.77
CA ILE A 102 7.58 18.79 26.43
C ILE A 102 7.36 19.93 25.45
N THR A 103 8.37 20.21 24.64
CA THR A 103 8.32 21.31 23.65
C THR A 103 8.22 20.71 22.25
N GLY A 104 7.22 21.12 21.46
CA GLY A 104 7.10 20.78 20.03
C GLY A 104 7.53 21.93 19.13
N GLY A 105 8.06 21.64 17.93
CA GLY A 105 8.32 22.64 16.88
C GLY A 105 7.04 23.15 16.20
N GLY A 106 5.93 22.43 16.37
CA GLY A 106 4.59 22.76 15.93
C GLY A 106 3.54 21.85 16.55
N PRO A 107 2.26 21.92 16.11
CA PRO A 107 1.16 21.12 16.65
C PRO A 107 1.42 19.61 16.66
N ASN A 108 1.95 19.07 15.56
CA ASN A 108 2.33 17.65 15.52
C ASN A 108 3.53 17.35 16.42
N GLY A 109 4.50 18.27 16.51
CA GLY A 109 5.70 18.08 17.35
C GLY A 109 5.36 17.88 18.82
N VAL A 110 4.48 18.69 19.41
CA VAL A 110 4.08 18.52 20.83
C VAL A 110 3.28 17.23 21.05
N LYS A 111 2.42 16.83 20.11
CA LYS A 111 1.69 15.56 20.16
C LYS A 111 2.64 14.36 20.04
N PHE A 112 3.64 14.43 19.16
CA PHE A 112 4.65 13.38 19.02
C PHE A 112 5.57 13.29 20.23
N GLY A 113 5.87 14.42 20.90
CA GLY A 113 6.52 14.42 22.19
C GLY A 113 5.71 13.72 23.28
N ALA A 114 4.38 13.98 23.34
CA ALA A 114 3.48 13.28 24.25
C ALA A 114 3.41 11.77 23.97
N LEU A 115 3.36 11.38 22.70
CA LEU A 115 3.40 9.95 22.30
C LEU A 115 4.75 9.31 22.68
N ASP A 116 5.88 10.01 22.46
CA ASP A 116 7.19 9.50 22.86
C ASP A 116 7.29 9.34 24.37
N PHE A 117 6.73 10.30 25.14
CA PHE A 117 6.63 10.18 26.58
C PHE A 117 5.89 8.91 27.00
N CYS A 118 4.73 8.62 26.37
CA CYS A 118 3.95 7.43 26.65
C CYS A 118 4.69 6.15 26.27
N GLU A 119 5.34 6.11 25.11
CA GLU A 119 6.09 4.93 24.66
C GLU A 119 7.38 4.71 25.46
N ARG A 120 8.15 5.77 25.71
CA ARG A 120 9.49 5.72 26.31
C ARG A 120 9.45 5.49 27.81
N PHE A 121 8.57 6.20 28.51
CA PHE A 121 8.57 6.21 29.97
C PHE A 121 7.45 5.37 30.57
N ILE A 122 6.23 5.42 30.05
CA ILE A 122 5.13 4.59 30.53
C ILE A 122 5.25 3.15 29.97
N GLY A 123 5.80 2.99 28.76
CA GLY A 123 5.92 1.69 28.10
C GLY A 123 4.71 1.32 27.25
N VAL A 124 3.90 2.31 26.87
CA VAL A 124 2.75 2.10 25.95
C VAL A 124 3.23 1.59 24.59
N ARG A 125 2.48 0.67 23.99
CA ARG A 125 2.69 0.24 22.61
C ARG A 125 1.38 0.21 21.85
N PHE A 126 1.41 0.70 20.62
CA PHE A 126 0.29 0.69 19.67
C PHE A 126 0.58 -0.36 18.58
N LEU A 127 0.44 -1.63 18.92
CA LEU A 127 0.91 -2.76 18.11
C LEU A 127 0.14 -2.94 16.81
N TYR A 128 -1.18 -2.66 16.82
CA TYR A 128 -2.08 -2.89 15.71
C TYR A 128 -3.36 -2.04 15.87
N PRO A 129 -4.13 -1.77 14.79
CA PRO A 129 -5.40 -1.03 14.91
C PRO A 129 -6.42 -1.75 15.80
N GLY A 130 -7.07 -0.99 16.65
CA GLY A 130 -8.15 -1.46 17.53
C GLY A 130 -7.70 -1.75 18.97
N PRO A 131 -8.68 -2.01 19.87
CA PRO A 131 -8.41 -2.09 21.31
C PRO A 131 -7.40 -3.16 21.71
N ALA A 132 -7.43 -4.33 21.05
CA ALA A 132 -6.47 -5.40 21.31
C ALA A 132 -5.02 -5.00 20.91
N GLY A 133 -4.84 -4.03 20.03
CA GLY A 133 -3.53 -3.54 19.61
C GLY A 133 -2.86 -2.59 20.60
N GLU A 134 -3.60 -2.04 21.53
CA GLU A 134 -3.06 -1.16 22.56
C GLU A 134 -2.50 -1.98 23.74
N HIS A 135 -1.28 -1.67 24.15
CA HIS A 135 -0.67 -2.24 25.35
C HIS A 135 -0.30 -1.12 26.31
N VAL A 136 -0.80 -1.19 27.54
CA VAL A 136 -0.46 -0.26 28.62
C VAL A 136 -0.05 -1.08 29.86
N PRO A 137 1.23 -1.03 30.26
CA PRO A 137 1.68 -1.74 31.42
C PRO A 137 1.11 -1.13 32.70
N LYS A 138 0.89 -1.95 33.73
CA LYS A 138 0.51 -1.47 35.05
C LYS A 138 1.75 -1.06 35.83
N LEU A 139 1.74 0.18 36.33
CA LEU A 139 2.89 0.77 37.02
C LEU A 139 2.54 1.14 38.47
N LYS A 140 3.41 0.74 39.41
CA LYS A 140 3.36 1.20 40.80
C LYS A 140 4.21 2.45 41.02
N ASN A 141 5.32 2.57 40.30
CA ASN A 141 6.23 3.71 40.39
C ASN A 141 6.77 4.06 39.01
N LEU A 142 6.96 5.34 38.73
CA LEU A 142 7.60 5.86 37.53
C LEU A 142 8.46 7.06 37.93
N ASN A 143 9.77 6.95 37.72
CA ASN A 143 10.73 8.03 37.85
C ASN A 143 11.46 8.22 36.53
N ILE A 144 11.45 9.43 36.00
CA ILE A 144 12.05 9.76 34.69
C ILE A 144 13.46 10.32 34.96
N PRO A 145 14.52 9.79 34.32
CA PRO A 145 15.85 10.43 34.39
C PRO A 145 15.78 11.86 33.85
N MET A 146 16.29 12.83 34.64
CA MET A 146 16.33 14.25 34.26
C MET A 146 17.43 14.50 33.22
N LYS A 147 17.29 13.88 32.05
CA LYS A 147 18.20 14.04 30.92
C LYS A 147 17.44 14.71 29.77
N GLU A 148 17.98 15.80 29.26
CA GLU A 148 17.44 16.43 28.05
C GLU A 148 17.50 15.46 26.86
N PHE A 149 16.46 15.49 26.04
CA PHE A 149 16.32 14.66 24.85
C PHE A 149 15.56 15.43 23.78
N SER A 150 15.99 15.33 22.53
CA SER A 150 15.29 15.87 21.39
C SER A 150 15.27 14.85 20.26
N ASP A 151 14.19 14.83 19.49
CA ASP A 151 14.03 13.94 18.35
C ASP A 151 13.17 14.60 17.26
N ALA A 152 13.37 14.19 16.01
CA ALA A 152 12.63 14.67 14.87
C ALA A 152 12.63 13.62 13.75
N PRO A 153 11.58 13.58 12.88
CA PRO A 153 11.52 12.60 11.81
C PRO A 153 12.55 12.87 10.71
N LEU A 154 13.23 11.81 10.27
CA LEU A 154 14.14 11.88 9.13
C LEU A 154 13.43 11.78 7.77
N PHE A 155 12.23 11.19 7.75
CA PHE A 155 11.33 11.26 6.60
C PHE A 155 10.20 12.26 6.93
N HIS A 156 10.09 13.31 6.12
CA HIS A 156 9.17 14.43 6.35
C HIS A 156 7.71 14.07 6.02
N THR A 157 7.47 13.23 5.02
CA THR A 157 6.13 12.68 4.70
C THR A 157 6.17 11.17 4.91
N ARG A 158 5.26 10.67 5.73
CA ARG A 158 5.17 9.27 6.13
C ARG A 158 3.74 8.78 5.95
N ILE A 159 3.47 8.17 4.78
CA ILE A 159 2.13 7.71 4.41
C ILE A 159 2.17 6.21 4.14
N LEU A 160 1.39 5.46 4.92
CA LEU A 160 0.97 4.11 4.53
C LEU A 160 -0.48 4.22 4.04
N ASP A 161 -0.67 4.06 2.72
CA ASP A 161 -2.00 4.14 2.11
C ASP A 161 -2.71 2.79 2.24
N SER A 162 -3.76 2.76 3.07
CA SER A 162 -4.58 1.57 3.33
C SER A 162 -5.60 1.26 2.23
N GLY A 163 -5.57 2.00 1.11
CA GLY A 163 -6.49 1.82 -0.03
C GLY A 163 -7.92 2.30 0.25
N ASN A 164 -8.81 2.06 -0.71
CA ASN A 164 -10.18 2.58 -0.69
C ASN A 164 -11.23 1.67 -0.04
N ARG A 165 -10.85 0.60 0.64
CA ARG A 165 -11.82 -0.28 1.32
C ARG A 165 -12.33 0.38 2.59
N HIS A 166 -13.60 0.75 2.61
CA HIS A 166 -14.26 1.61 3.62
C HIS A 166 -14.02 1.21 5.08
N TRP A 167 -14.01 -0.08 5.40
CA TRP A 167 -13.94 -0.56 6.79
C TRP A 167 -12.50 -0.63 7.33
N SER A 168 -11.50 -0.97 6.51
CA SER A 168 -10.10 -0.99 6.95
C SER A 168 -9.49 0.41 6.98
N ARG A 169 -9.84 1.26 6.02
CA ARG A 169 -9.28 2.61 5.88
C ARG A 169 -9.40 3.45 7.15
N LYS A 170 -10.62 3.55 7.70
CA LYS A 170 -10.84 4.37 8.91
C LYS A 170 -10.01 3.90 10.09
N ARG A 171 -9.99 2.59 10.37
CA ARG A 171 -9.25 2.02 11.51
C ARG A 171 -7.75 2.28 11.43
N TYR A 172 -7.16 2.10 10.25
CA TYR A 172 -5.75 2.38 10.02
C TYR A 172 -5.47 3.89 10.07
N GLN A 173 -6.34 4.72 9.52
CA GLN A 173 -6.21 6.19 9.62
C GLN A 173 -6.30 6.68 11.06
N ASP A 174 -7.15 6.09 11.89
CA ASP A 174 -7.27 6.43 13.32
C ASP A 174 -6.05 5.93 14.13
N TRP A 175 -5.36 4.89 13.67
CA TRP A 175 -4.21 4.30 14.35
C TRP A 175 -2.86 4.92 13.93
N TYR A 176 -2.68 5.30 12.68
CA TYR A 176 -1.43 5.86 12.18
C TYR A 176 -0.90 7.08 12.94
N PRO A 177 -1.73 8.01 13.44
CA PRO A 177 -1.26 9.11 14.28
C PRO A 177 -0.51 8.64 15.53
N TYR A 178 -0.92 7.54 16.16
CA TYR A 178 -0.22 6.96 17.31
C TYR A 178 1.16 6.40 16.95
N LEU A 179 1.40 6.08 15.69
CA LEU A 179 2.71 5.68 15.17
C LEU A 179 3.52 6.87 14.62
N ARG A 180 3.09 8.11 14.89
CA ARG A 180 3.67 9.36 14.37
C ARG A 180 3.57 9.46 12.84
N GLY A 181 2.53 8.88 12.23
CA GLY A 181 2.14 9.17 10.86
C GLY A 181 1.76 10.65 10.73
N CYS A 182 2.20 11.33 9.67
CA CYS A 182 1.97 12.76 9.51
C CYS A 182 0.60 13.08 8.90
N ALA A 183 -0.08 14.06 9.48
CA ALA A 183 -1.24 14.75 8.92
C ALA A 183 -1.32 16.15 9.56
N PRO A 184 -1.39 17.26 8.78
CA PRO A 184 -1.36 17.29 7.31
C PRO A 184 -0.01 16.84 6.73
N TYR A 185 -0.04 16.32 5.49
CA TYR A 185 1.18 15.86 4.83
C TYR A 185 2.07 17.01 4.42
N ARG A 186 3.37 16.87 4.64
CA ARG A 186 4.38 17.88 4.24
C ARG A 186 4.67 17.85 2.72
N LEU A 187 4.15 16.85 2.00
CA LEU A 187 4.13 16.78 0.55
C LEU A 187 2.81 16.12 0.11
N ALA A 188 2.01 16.82 -0.68
CA ALA A 188 0.82 16.25 -1.31
C ALA A 188 1.24 15.31 -2.45
N ILE A 189 0.72 14.08 -2.47
CA ILE A 189 1.09 13.03 -3.43
C ILE A 189 -0.19 12.42 -4.02
N GLY A 190 -0.24 12.26 -5.34
CA GLY A 190 -1.34 11.61 -6.03
C GLY A 190 -1.49 12.05 -7.48
N HIS A 191 -2.22 11.29 -8.28
CA HIS A 191 -2.65 11.74 -9.61
C HIS A 191 -3.61 12.91 -9.46
N ASN A 192 -3.29 14.07 -10.02
CA ASN A 192 -4.04 15.30 -9.77
C ASN A 192 -4.35 16.14 -11.00
N LEU A 193 -3.62 16.00 -12.10
CA LEU A 193 -3.86 16.83 -13.28
C LEU A 193 -5.29 16.69 -13.82
N TYR A 194 -5.91 15.52 -13.74
CA TYR A 194 -7.31 15.35 -14.14
C TYR A 194 -8.29 16.12 -13.26
N LYS A 195 -7.96 16.33 -11.97
CA LYS A 195 -8.78 17.14 -11.04
C LYS A 195 -8.62 18.64 -11.31
N MET A 196 -7.42 19.04 -11.75
CA MET A 196 -7.13 20.44 -12.10
C MET A 196 -7.85 20.86 -13.38
N PHE A 197 -8.01 19.94 -14.33
CA PHE A 197 -8.60 20.24 -15.64
C PHE A 197 -9.82 19.35 -15.95
N PRO A 198 -10.91 19.42 -15.13
CA PRO A 198 -12.09 18.60 -15.36
C PRO A 198 -12.83 18.99 -16.65
N ALA A 199 -13.13 17.99 -17.49
CA ALA A 199 -13.77 18.21 -18.78
C ALA A 199 -15.16 18.87 -18.68
N ALA A 200 -15.87 18.65 -17.58
CA ALA A 200 -17.14 19.31 -17.30
C ALA A 200 -17.02 20.84 -17.24
N LYS A 201 -15.87 21.35 -16.76
CA LYS A 201 -15.61 22.79 -16.65
C LYS A 201 -14.99 23.37 -17.93
N TYR A 202 -13.95 22.74 -18.47
CA TYR A 202 -13.12 23.31 -19.52
C TYR A 202 -13.36 22.73 -20.92
N GLY A 203 -14.03 21.58 -21.01
CA GLY A 203 -14.15 20.85 -22.29
C GLY A 203 -14.82 21.61 -23.42
N LYS A 204 -15.77 22.51 -23.10
CA LYS A 204 -16.45 23.39 -24.09
C LYS A 204 -15.76 24.74 -24.26
N THR A 205 -15.27 25.33 -23.16
CA THR A 205 -14.73 26.70 -23.14
C THR A 205 -13.26 26.76 -23.52
N ASN A 206 -12.48 25.73 -23.18
CA ASN A 206 -11.04 25.66 -23.38
C ASN A 206 -10.63 24.29 -23.95
N PRO A 207 -11.13 23.87 -25.12
CA PRO A 207 -10.85 22.56 -25.69
C PRO A 207 -9.36 22.33 -25.95
N ASP A 208 -8.59 23.40 -26.16
CA ASP A 208 -7.14 23.41 -26.37
C ASP A 208 -6.33 23.04 -25.11
N PHE A 209 -6.96 23.00 -23.95
CA PHE A 209 -6.34 22.45 -22.72
C PHE A 209 -6.08 20.95 -22.82
N TYR A 210 -6.84 20.26 -23.65
CA TYR A 210 -6.78 18.80 -23.77
C TYR A 210 -5.84 18.38 -24.92
N PRO A 211 -5.34 17.12 -24.87
CA PRO A 211 -4.34 16.65 -25.83
C PRO A 211 -4.91 16.50 -27.26
N ILE A 212 -4.03 16.55 -28.24
CA ILE A 212 -4.25 15.92 -29.55
C ILE A 212 -3.75 14.49 -29.42
N ILE A 213 -4.59 13.49 -29.73
CA ILE A 213 -4.29 12.08 -29.77
C ILE A 213 -4.80 11.52 -31.09
N ASP A 214 -3.96 10.79 -31.82
CA ASP A 214 -4.29 10.25 -33.16
C ASP A 214 -4.85 11.37 -34.10
N GLY A 215 -4.20 12.55 -34.09
CA GLY A 215 -4.53 13.70 -34.92
C GLY A 215 -5.80 14.45 -34.49
N LYS A 216 -6.52 14.04 -33.44
CA LYS A 216 -7.77 14.65 -33.00
C LYS A 216 -7.70 15.18 -31.58
N ARG A 217 -8.43 16.29 -31.32
CA ARG A 217 -8.57 16.84 -29.98
C ARG A 217 -9.38 15.85 -29.11
N PHE A 218 -8.75 15.36 -28.03
CA PHE A 218 -9.36 14.40 -27.11
C PHE A 218 -9.93 15.12 -25.89
N ILE A 219 -11.24 15.27 -25.82
CA ILE A 219 -11.94 15.77 -24.61
C ILE A 219 -12.37 14.59 -23.77
N PRO A 220 -11.89 14.45 -22.51
CA PRO A 220 -12.24 13.32 -21.66
C PRO A 220 -13.75 13.20 -21.42
N ARG A 221 -14.27 11.99 -21.57
CA ARG A 221 -15.67 11.62 -21.32
C ARG A 221 -15.70 10.34 -20.45
N PRO A 222 -16.81 10.06 -19.72
CA PRO A 222 -16.92 8.77 -19.05
C PRO A 222 -16.67 7.64 -20.07
N PRO A 223 -15.94 6.59 -19.67
CA PRO A 223 -15.31 6.32 -18.37
C PRO A 223 -13.88 6.89 -18.21
N ARG A 224 -13.33 7.59 -19.22
CA ARG A 224 -11.94 8.10 -19.22
C ARG A 224 -11.78 9.49 -18.62
N LEU A 225 -12.60 9.88 -17.66
CA LEU A 225 -12.48 11.19 -17.02
C LEU A 225 -11.18 11.36 -16.23
N THR A 226 -10.63 10.27 -15.69
CA THR A 226 -9.55 10.30 -14.70
C THR A 226 -8.26 9.60 -15.15
N VAL A 227 -8.25 8.99 -16.34
CA VAL A 227 -7.13 8.16 -16.82
C VAL A 227 -6.90 8.27 -18.33
N HIS A 228 -5.69 7.93 -18.78
CA HIS A 228 -5.28 7.82 -20.18
C HIS A 228 -5.40 9.12 -21.03
N TRP A 229 -5.17 10.26 -20.40
CA TRP A 229 -4.99 11.54 -21.05
C TRP A 229 -4.15 12.48 -20.19
N GLN A 230 -3.46 13.42 -20.81
CA GLN A 230 -2.71 14.48 -20.13
C GLN A 230 -3.10 15.83 -20.75
N PRO A 231 -3.09 16.95 -19.99
CA PRO A 231 -3.33 18.27 -20.58
C PRO A 231 -2.27 18.60 -21.63
N CYS A 232 -2.55 19.54 -22.53
CA CYS A 232 -1.56 20.04 -23.46
C CYS A 232 -0.51 20.89 -22.70
N MET A 233 0.60 20.25 -22.33
CA MET A 233 1.61 20.81 -21.44
C MET A 233 2.42 21.96 -22.01
N THR A 234 2.36 22.21 -23.33
CA THR A 234 2.99 23.37 -23.97
C THR A 234 2.04 24.54 -24.15
N ASN A 235 0.74 24.39 -23.86
CA ASN A 235 -0.22 25.48 -23.91
C ASN A 235 -0.02 26.43 -22.70
N PRO A 236 0.35 27.71 -22.94
CA PRO A 236 0.60 28.66 -21.85
C PRO A 236 -0.64 28.97 -21.01
N ALA A 237 -1.84 28.86 -21.59
CA ALA A 237 -3.09 29.06 -20.84
C ALA A 237 -3.34 27.97 -19.82
N VAL A 238 -2.92 26.73 -20.11
CA VAL A 238 -2.98 25.61 -19.14
C VAL A 238 -2.06 25.89 -17.92
N VAL A 239 -0.84 26.38 -18.18
CA VAL A 239 0.09 26.77 -17.11
C VAL A 239 -0.48 27.91 -16.28
N LYS A 240 -1.00 28.97 -16.93
CA LYS A 240 -1.60 30.14 -16.25
C LYS A 240 -2.76 29.75 -15.36
N GLU A 241 -3.65 28.86 -15.83
CA GLU A 241 -4.79 28.38 -15.07
C GLU A 241 -4.35 27.50 -13.89
N ALA A 242 -3.34 26.64 -14.07
CA ALA A 242 -2.77 25.85 -12.97
C ALA A 242 -2.21 26.73 -11.86
N VAL A 243 -1.42 27.75 -12.21
CA VAL A 243 -0.85 28.71 -11.25
C VAL A 243 -1.97 29.43 -10.49
N ARG A 244 -2.99 29.95 -11.22
CA ARG A 244 -4.14 30.62 -10.61
C ARG A 244 -4.84 29.73 -9.59
N MET A 245 -5.19 28.50 -9.98
CA MET A 245 -5.90 27.55 -9.12
C MET A 245 -5.12 27.23 -7.84
N ILE A 246 -3.82 27.01 -7.95
CA ILE A 246 -2.96 26.70 -6.80
C ILE A 246 -2.86 27.90 -5.86
N CYS A 247 -2.63 29.09 -6.43
CA CYS A 247 -2.57 30.33 -5.63
C CYS A 247 -3.89 30.61 -4.93
N ASP A 248 -5.03 30.38 -5.59
CA ASP A 248 -6.36 30.56 -4.97
C ASP A 248 -6.59 29.56 -3.84
N ALA A 249 -6.14 28.30 -4.02
CA ALA A 249 -6.24 27.29 -2.97
C ALA A 249 -5.38 27.65 -1.74
N PHE A 250 -4.16 28.13 -1.96
CA PHE A 250 -3.26 28.55 -0.89
C PHE A 250 -3.75 29.82 -0.18
N ALA A 251 -4.40 30.72 -0.89
CA ALA A 251 -5.01 31.90 -0.30
C ALA A 251 -6.19 31.56 0.62
N LYS A 252 -6.99 30.57 0.22
CA LYS A 252 -8.13 30.09 0.99
C LYS A 252 -7.73 29.25 2.21
N ASN A 253 -6.59 28.59 2.16
CA ASN A 253 -6.08 27.78 3.26
C ASN A 253 -4.60 28.16 3.53
N PRO A 254 -4.36 29.02 4.52
CA PRO A 254 -3.01 29.47 4.86
C PRO A 254 -2.02 28.38 5.29
N ASP A 255 -2.52 27.24 5.79
CA ASP A 255 -1.70 26.11 6.20
C ASP A 255 -1.33 25.19 5.02
N LEU A 256 -1.99 25.33 3.88
CA LEU A 256 -1.69 24.55 2.68
C LEU A 256 -0.52 25.17 1.91
N ARG A 257 0.61 24.48 1.86
CA ARG A 257 1.81 24.91 1.13
C ARG A 257 2.39 23.79 0.27
N THR A 258 1.57 22.78 -0.06
CA THR A 258 1.99 21.68 -0.91
C THR A 258 0.88 21.30 -1.87
N TRP A 259 1.28 20.90 -3.10
CA TRP A 259 0.34 20.50 -4.13
C TRP A 259 0.90 19.37 -4.97
N SER A 260 0.06 18.46 -5.44
CA SER A 260 0.49 17.44 -6.40
C SER A 260 0.30 17.92 -7.83
N LEU A 261 1.36 17.88 -8.61
CA LEU A 261 1.33 18.01 -10.07
C LEU A 261 1.35 16.64 -10.75
N GLY A 262 1.07 15.57 -9.98
CA GLY A 262 1.07 14.19 -10.47
C GLY A 262 0.20 14.02 -11.71
N GLN A 263 0.81 13.52 -12.77
CA GLN A 263 0.16 13.25 -14.06
C GLN A 263 -1.05 12.32 -13.89
N THR A 264 -2.00 12.41 -14.80
CA THR A 264 -3.12 11.47 -14.90
C THR A 264 -2.58 10.06 -15.17
N ASP A 265 -3.15 9.03 -14.57
CA ASP A 265 -2.67 7.67 -14.76
C ASP A 265 -2.80 7.20 -16.22
N GLY A 266 -1.79 6.46 -16.70
CA GLY A 266 -1.72 5.96 -18.06
C GLY A 266 -1.00 6.89 -19.04
N ASN A 267 -1.32 6.74 -20.33
CA ASN A 267 -0.73 7.45 -21.46
C ASN A 267 -1.59 8.65 -21.91
N GLY A 268 -1.61 8.97 -23.22
CA GLY A 268 -2.44 10.04 -23.79
C GLY A 268 -1.81 11.41 -23.69
N TYR A 269 -0.49 11.48 -23.91
CA TYR A 269 0.25 12.72 -24.05
C TYR A 269 -0.08 13.40 -25.37
N CYS A 270 -0.04 14.74 -25.37
CA CYS A 270 -0.44 15.56 -26.51
C CYS A 270 0.53 15.45 -27.69
N GLU A 271 0.02 15.14 -28.87
CA GLU A 271 0.77 14.98 -30.13
C GLU A 271 0.81 16.24 -30.98
N CYS A 272 0.48 17.41 -30.44
CA CYS A 272 0.65 18.66 -31.19
C CYS A 272 2.14 18.94 -31.45
N GLU A 273 2.45 19.69 -32.50
CA GLU A 273 3.81 19.95 -32.91
C GLU A 273 4.68 20.57 -31.81
N ASN A 274 4.11 21.42 -30.96
CA ASN A 274 4.84 22.01 -29.84
C ASN A 274 5.19 20.97 -28.75
N CYS A 275 4.31 20.00 -28.44
CA CYS A 275 4.60 18.95 -27.50
C CYS A 275 5.62 17.93 -28.04
N LYS A 276 5.52 17.59 -29.35
CA LYS A 276 6.44 16.64 -29.99
C LYS A 276 7.90 17.11 -29.97
N LYS A 277 8.16 18.42 -29.94
CA LYS A 277 9.52 18.99 -29.83
C LYS A 277 10.28 18.51 -28.58
N PHE A 278 9.56 18.09 -27.55
CA PHE A 278 10.12 17.55 -26.27
C PHE A 278 10.19 16.03 -26.23
N TYR A 279 9.76 15.35 -27.29
CA TYR A 279 9.86 13.89 -27.35
C TYR A 279 11.24 13.46 -27.80
N PRO A 280 11.75 12.30 -27.36
CA PRO A 280 13.00 11.76 -27.88
C PRO A 280 12.92 11.57 -29.39
N ALA A 281 14.03 11.87 -30.11
CA ALA A 281 14.11 11.63 -31.54
C ALA A 281 13.88 10.16 -31.91
N ASN A 282 14.38 9.23 -31.08
CA ASN A 282 14.07 7.82 -31.14
C ASN A 282 12.99 7.50 -30.08
N ASP A 283 11.71 7.58 -30.47
CA ASP A 283 10.54 7.43 -29.58
C ASP A 283 10.20 5.95 -29.30
N VAL A 284 11.21 5.18 -28.88
CA VAL A 284 11.06 3.79 -28.46
C VAL A 284 10.79 3.66 -26.95
N PRO A 285 10.17 2.58 -26.49
CA PRO A 285 10.02 2.33 -25.06
C PRO A 285 11.37 2.20 -24.34
N HIS A 286 11.51 2.87 -23.21
CA HIS A 286 12.67 2.76 -22.34
C HIS A 286 12.61 1.44 -21.51
N ILE A 287 13.62 1.19 -20.67
CA ILE A 287 13.79 -0.04 -19.89
C ILE A 287 12.57 -0.43 -19.02
N PHE A 288 11.72 0.54 -18.64
CA PHE A 288 10.47 0.27 -17.91
C PHE A 288 9.25 0.07 -18.84
N GLY A 289 9.45 -0.07 -20.14
CA GLY A 289 8.44 -0.44 -21.13
C GLY A 289 7.53 0.69 -21.62
N SER A 290 7.82 1.96 -21.32
CA SER A 290 7.05 3.13 -21.77
C SER A 290 7.89 4.09 -22.57
N LYS A 291 7.29 4.83 -23.52
CA LYS A 291 7.94 5.93 -24.24
C LYS A 291 8.22 7.08 -23.28
N ASP A 292 9.38 7.71 -23.36
CA ASP A 292 9.77 8.80 -22.45
C ASP A 292 9.04 10.11 -22.77
N ARG A 293 8.49 10.72 -21.74
CA ARG A 293 7.79 12.04 -21.77
C ARG A 293 8.27 12.96 -20.63
N SER A 294 9.38 12.59 -19.99
CA SER A 294 9.88 13.29 -18.80
C SER A 294 10.20 14.76 -19.08
N LEU A 295 10.87 15.04 -20.20
CA LEU A 295 11.27 16.40 -20.54
C LEU A 295 10.05 17.32 -20.72
N LEU A 296 9.03 16.88 -21.46
CA LEU A 296 7.79 17.63 -21.65
C LEU A 296 7.11 17.92 -20.30
N TYR A 297 6.96 16.87 -19.50
CA TYR A 297 6.25 16.96 -18.23
C TYR A 297 6.97 17.86 -17.22
N LEU A 298 8.28 17.72 -17.09
CA LEU A 298 9.06 18.51 -16.13
C LEU A 298 9.19 19.98 -16.55
N GLN A 299 9.26 20.29 -17.86
CA GLN A 299 9.18 21.67 -18.35
C GLN A 299 7.85 22.33 -17.96
N PHE A 300 6.74 21.62 -18.10
CA PHE A 300 5.43 22.08 -17.67
C PHE A 300 5.38 22.32 -16.16
N CYS A 301 5.88 21.36 -15.34
CA CYS A 301 5.90 21.49 -13.90
C CYS A 301 6.81 22.64 -13.42
N ASN A 302 7.98 22.84 -14.04
CA ASN A 302 8.86 23.97 -13.73
C ASN A 302 8.14 25.31 -13.90
N LYS A 303 7.46 25.52 -15.03
CA LYS A 303 6.71 26.76 -15.29
C LYS A 303 5.61 27.03 -14.28
N ILE A 304 4.91 25.98 -13.82
CA ILE A 304 3.90 26.11 -12.76
C ILE A 304 4.58 26.48 -11.42
N ALA A 305 5.65 25.77 -11.07
CA ALA A 305 6.40 26.03 -9.86
C ALA A 305 6.94 27.47 -9.84
N GLU A 306 7.58 27.93 -10.90
CA GLU A 306 8.06 29.30 -11.07
C GLU A 306 6.93 30.34 -10.88
N GLY A 307 5.74 30.06 -11.44
CA GLY A 307 4.58 30.94 -11.31
C GLY A 307 4.06 31.05 -9.89
N VAL A 308 3.95 29.92 -9.18
CA VAL A 308 3.39 29.89 -7.81
C VAL A 308 4.39 30.41 -6.78
N THR A 309 5.68 30.04 -6.90
CA THR A 309 6.71 30.39 -5.91
C THR A 309 7.04 31.89 -5.88
N LYS A 310 6.68 32.65 -6.92
CA LYS A 310 6.72 34.14 -6.87
C LYS A 310 5.87 34.69 -5.72
N LYS A 311 4.77 34.05 -5.38
CA LYS A 311 3.85 34.47 -4.29
C LYS A 311 4.01 33.62 -3.03
N TYR A 312 4.35 32.34 -3.17
CA TYR A 312 4.47 31.36 -2.10
C TYR A 312 5.82 30.64 -2.22
N PRO A 313 6.95 31.30 -1.81
CA PRO A 313 8.30 30.76 -2.00
C PRO A 313 8.56 29.43 -1.28
N GLU A 314 7.83 29.17 -0.20
CA GLU A 314 7.89 27.93 0.57
C GLU A 314 7.14 26.75 -0.04
N ALA A 315 6.38 26.96 -1.12
CA ALA A 315 5.54 25.92 -1.73
C ALA A 315 6.36 24.74 -2.26
N LYS A 316 5.86 23.51 -2.03
CA LYS A 316 6.44 22.26 -2.56
C LYS A 316 5.43 21.53 -3.44
N PHE A 317 5.93 20.89 -4.51
CA PHE A 317 5.10 20.19 -5.48
C PHE A 317 5.65 18.79 -5.73
N SER A 318 4.80 17.76 -5.66
CA SER A 318 5.17 16.44 -6.11
C SER A 318 5.01 16.31 -7.63
N VAL A 319 5.99 15.66 -8.29
CA VAL A 319 5.97 15.28 -9.70
C VAL A 319 6.30 13.81 -9.84
N PHE A 320 5.61 13.08 -10.73
CA PHE A 320 5.79 11.63 -10.80
C PHE A 320 6.94 11.22 -11.71
N ALA A 321 7.83 10.38 -11.17
CA ALA A 321 8.81 9.57 -11.89
C ALA A 321 8.22 8.15 -12.08
N TYR A 322 7.24 8.03 -13.00
CA TYR A 322 6.40 6.85 -13.18
C TYR A 322 6.02 6.62 -14.64
N ASN A 323 6.08 5.38 -15.10
CA ASN A 323 5.76 5.01 -16.49
C ASN A 323 6.49 5.90 -17.50
N HIS A 324 5.77 6.75 -18.23
CA HIS A 324 6.29 7.64 -19.26
C HIS A 324 7.26 8.72 -18.76
N THR A 325 7.38 8.89 -17.46
CA THR A 325 8.24 9.89 -16.81
C THR A 325 9.21 9.27 -15.82
N SER A 326 9.54 7.97 -16.01
CA SER A 326 10.40 7.23 -15.09
C SER A 326 11.87 7.66 -15.15
N ILE A 327 12.33 8.23 -16.24
CA ILE A 327 13.74 8.54 -16.48
C ILE A 327 13.98 10.03 -16.25
N ALA A 328 14.99 10.36 -15.44
CA ALA A 328 15.41 11.74 -15.26
C ALA A 328 16.09 12.28 -16.54
N PRO A 329 15.65 13.41 -17.12
CA PRO A 329 16.29 13.97 -18.30
C PRO A 329 17.72 14.45 -17.97
N LYS A 330 18.71 14.04 -18.75
CA LYS A 330 20.11 14.45 -18.56
C LYS A 330 20.28 15.96 -18.68
N GLY A 331 20.98 16.56 -17.74
CA GLY A 331 21.29 18.00 -17.75
C GLY A 331 20.08 18.91 -17.49
N PHE A 332 18.93 18.34 -17.10
CA PHE A 332 17.73 19.13 -16.81
C PHE A 332 17.85 19.85 -15.47
N LYS A 333 17.52 21.14 -15.46
CA LYS A 333 17.47 21.95 -14.23
C LYS A 333 16.05 21.90 -13.65
N LEU A 334 15.87 21.05 -12.65
CA LEU A 334 14.60 20.94 -11.95
C LEU A 334 14.43 22.13 -10.99
N HIS A 335 13.21 22.71 -10.94
CA HIS A 335 12.91 23.78 -10.00
C HIS A 335 13.03 23.27 -8.55
N PRO A 336 13.67 24.00 -7.61
CA PRO A 336 13.95 23.52 -6.24
C PRO A 336 12.73 23.09 -5.43
N SER A 337 11.55 23.62 -5.73
CA SER A 337 10.29 23.26 -5.07
C SER A 337 9.67 21.96 -5.58
N LEU A 338 10.19 21.36 -6.66
CA LEU A 338 9.69 20.12 -7.22
C LEU A 338 10.35 18.91 -6.55
N VAL A 339 9.53 17.97 -6.09
CA VAL A 339 9.95 16.73 -5.45
C VAL A 339 9.52 15.54 -6.31
N PRO A 340 10.47 14.86 -7.00
CA PRO A 340 10.15 13.67 -7.79
C PRO A 340 9.66 12.52 -6.92
N VAL A 341 8.54 11.91 -7.31
CA VAL A 341 7.96 10.72 -6.68
C VAL A 341 8.36 9.50 -7.50
N ILE A 342 9.40 8.81 -7.07
CA ILE A 342 9.99 7.68 -7.77
C ILE A 342 9.22 6.41 -7.40
N THR A 343 8.42 5.94 -8.37
CA THR A 343 7.53 4.79 -8.19
C THR A 343 8.24 3.49 -8.55
N TYR A 344 8.34 2.58 -7.60
CA TYR A 344 8.90 1.25 -7.80
C TYR A 344 8.49 0.29 -6.68
N ASP A 345 8.29 -0.98 -7.01
CA ASP A 345 8.17 -2.04 -6.02
C ASP A 345 9.56 -2.54 -5.63
N ARG A 346 10.05 -2.09 -4.48
CA ARG A 346 11.43 -2.36 -4.06
C ARG A 346 11.65 -3.76 -3.49
N LEU A 347 10.62 -4.61 -3.45
CA LEU A 347 10.89 -6.04 -3.33
C LEU A 347 11.74 -6.57 -4.51
N ASN A 348 11.68 -5.92 -5.66
CA ASN A 348 12.59 -6.19 -6.78
C ASN A 348 14.09 -6.09 -6.40
N TRP A 349 14.44 -5.37 -5.33
CA TRP A 349 15.84 -5.25 -4.88
C TRP A 349 16.44 -6.55 -4.29
N VAL A 350 15.63 -7.61 -4.13
CA VAL A 350 16.13 -8.96 -3.83
C VAL A 350 16.98 -9.53 -4.99
N ASP A 351 16.75 -9.03 -6.21
CA ASP A 351 17.59 -9.30 -7.38
C ASP A 351 18.65 -8.20 -7.55
N PRO A 352 19.95 -8.53 -7.52
CA PRO A 352 21.02 -7.53 -7.59
C PRO A 352 21.00 -6.68 -8.88
N LYS A 353 20.59 -7.25 -10.03
CA LYS A 353 20.53 -6.52 -11.30
C LYS A 353 19.40 -5.50 -11.29
N ARG A 354 18.21 -5.90 -10.81
CA ARG A 354 17.06 -5.01 -10.67
C ARG A 354 17.35 -3.91 -9.63
N LYS A 355 18.04 -4.25 -8.54
CA LYS A 355 18.50 -3.27 -7.56
C LYS A 355 19.45 -2.25 -8.19
N ALA A 356 20.49 -2.71 -8.90
CA ALA A 356 21.45 -1.82 -9.53
C ALA A 356 20.79 -0.85 -10.52
N MET A 357 19.88 -1.37 -11.35
CA MET A 357 19.11 -0.58 -12.32
C MET A 357 18.26 0.51 -11.63
N ASP A 358 17.54 0.16 -10.55
CA ASP A 358 16.73 1.16 -9.82
C ASP A 358 17.61 2.15 -9.05
N MET A 359 18.73 1.71 -8.47
CA MET A 359 19.70 2.59 -7.79
C MET A 359 20.29 3.64 -8.74
N GLU A 360 20.64 3.27 -9.96
CA GLU A 360 21.12 4.20 -10.99
C GLU A 360 20.03 5.23 -11.35
N ARG A 361 18.79 4.77 -11.57
CA ARG A 361 17.65 5.67 -11.79
C ARG A 361 17.41 6.60 -10.61
N GLN A 362 17.43 6.09 -9.39
CA GLN A 362 17.30 6.87 -8.16
C GLN A 362 18.37 7.95 -8.08
N LYS A 363 19.62 7.58 -8.35
CA LYS A 363 20.75 8.52 -8.35
C LYS A 363 20.51 9.64 -9.37
N SER A 364 20.10 9.32 -10.60
CA SER A 364 19.86 10.31 -11.64
C SER A 364 18.79 11.35 -11.25
N TRP A 365 17.75 10.92 -10.53
CA TRP A 365 16.75 11.83 -9.94
C TRP A 365 17.29 12.65 -8.77
N SER A 366 18.08 12.03 -7.89
CA SER A 366 18.70 12.71 -6.75
C SER A 366 19.75 13.73 -7.18
N ASP A 367 20.36 13.56 -8.36
CA ASP A 367 21.35 14.52 -8.90
C ASP A 367 20.69 15.82 -9.36
N ILE A 368 19.41 15.81 -9.75
CA ILE A 368 18.68 16.99 -10.22
C ILE A 368 17.67 17.57 -9.21
N ALA A 369 17.39 16.85 -8.10
CA ALA A 369 16.42 17.24 -7.08
C ALA A 369 17.09 17.39 -5.71
N ALA A 370 16.63 18.35 -4.90
CA ALA A 370 17.10 18.54 -3.52
C ALA A 370 16.63 17.39 -2.61
N GLU A 371 15.39 16.97 -2.78
CA GLU A 371 14.74 15.87 -2.08
C GLU A 371 13.97 15.02 -3.07
N VAL A 372 13.81 13.74 -2.78
CA VAL A 372 12.96 12.85 -3.56
C VAL A 372 11.96 12.13 -2.66
N CYS A 373 10.88 11.65 -3.26
CA CYS A 373 9.86 10.85 -2.63
C CYS A 373 9.86 9.44 -3.20
N TRP A 374 9.58 8.45 -2.38
CA TRP A 374 9.28 7.11 -2.83
C TRP A 374 7.77 6.85 -2.85
N TRP A 375 7.30 6.29 -3.96
CA TRP A 375 6.08 5.51 -4.00
C TRP A 375 6.46 4.04 -4.06
N ASP A 376 6.13 3.30 -3.03
CA ASP A 376 6.46 1.88 -2.91
C ASP A 376 5.22 1.02 -2.67
N TYR A 377 5.38 -0.32 -2.78
CA TYR A 377 4.29 -1.28 -2.67
C TYR A 377 4.67 -2.35 -1.64
N TYR A 378 4.16 -2.25 -0.40
CA TYR A 378 4.44 -3.26 0.64
C TYR A 378 3.39 -4.35 0.68
N ALA A 379 2.13 -4.03 0.43
CA ALA A 379 1.05 -4.97 0.25
C ALA A 379 0.04 -4.41 -0.74
N SER A 380 -0.62 -5.27 -1.49
CA SER A 380 -1.72 -4.87 -2.37
C SER A 380 -2.88 -5.85 -2.28
N ASN A 381 -4.05 -5.42 -2.72
CA ASN A 381 -5.28 -6.20 -2.70
C ASN A 381 -5.21 -7.55 -3.43
N GLY A 382 -4.20 -7.76 -4.27
CA GLY A 382 -4.06 -8.97 -5.07
C GLY A 382 -3.25 -10.09 -4.41
N TYR A 383 -2.45 -9.79 -3.38
CA TYR A 383 -1.72 -10.84 -2.68
C TYR A 383 -2.64 -11.66 -1.78
N VAL A 384 -2.49 -12.98 -1.82
CA VAL A 384 -3.21 -13.91 -0.92
C VAL A 384 -2.34 -14.31 0.28
N LEU A 385 -1.03 -14.33 0.11
CA LEU A 385 -0.05 -14.56 1.17
C LEU A 385 0.46 -13.22 1.71
N PRO A 386 0.56 -13.01 3.04
CA PRO A 386 1.13 -11.79 3.63
C PRO A 386 2.55 -11.53 3.13
N ARG A 387 2.80 -10.30 2.71
CA ARG A 387 4.11 -9.90 2.18
C ARG A 387 4.96 -9.27 3.29
N ILE A 388 5.50 -10.13 4.15
CA ILE A 388 6.28 -9.75 5.32
C ILE A 388 7.76 -9.82 4.97
N THR A 389 8.45 -8.66 4.95
CA THR A 389 9.85 -8.50 4.52
C THR A 389 10.54 -7.45 5.39
N LEU A 390 10.61 -7.72 6.71
CA LEU A 390 10.94 -6.72 7.72
C LEU A 390 12.37 -6.15 7.58
N HIS A 391 13.38 -7.03 7.52
CA HIS A 391 14.79 -6.59 7.37
C HIS A 391 15.06 -6.00 5.99
N HIS A 392 14.38 -6.53 4.96
CA HIS A 392 14.49 -5.97 3.62
C HIS A 392 13.99 -4.52 3.58
N ILE A 393 12.84 -4.23 4.19
CA ILE A 393 12.29 -2.87 4.32
C ILE A 393 13.25 -1.96 5.10
N ALA A 394 13.83 -2.44 6.20
CA ALA A 394 14.79 -1.66 6.97
C ALA A 394 16.00 -1.24 6.13
N ASN A 395 16.56 -2.19 5.38
CA ASN A 395 17.67 -1.91 4.48
C ASN A 395 17.29 -0.95 3.34
N GLN A 396 16.11 -1.10 2.75
CA GLN A 396 15.61 -0.18 1.72
C GLN A 396 15.52 1.26 2.25
N LEU A 397 14.91 1.47 3.41
CA LEU A 397 14.74 2.81 3.98
C LEU A 397 16.07 3.48 4.31
N ARG A 398 17.08 2.72 4.79
CA ARG A 398 18.45 3.22 5.00
C ARG A 398 19.10 3.67 3.68
N GLU A 399 19.03 2.84 2.64
CA GLU A 399 19.55 3.20 1.32
C GLU A 399 18.81 4.40 0.73
N GLY A 400 17.49 4.44 0.85
CA GLY A 400 16.68 5.58 0.41
C GLY A 400 17.09 6.88 1.07
N TYR A 401 17.30 6.88 2.37
CA TYR A 401 17.75 8.08 3.09
C TYR A 401 19.10 8.61 2.55
N LYS A 402 20.05 7.73 2.24
CA LYS A 402 21.34 8.08 1.60
C LYS A 402 21.15 8.69 0.22
N LEU A 403 20.10 8.28 -0.50
CA LEU A 403 19.71 8.80 -1.82
C LEU A 403 18.77 10.01 -1.76
N ARG A 404 18.80 10.78 -0.68
CA ARG A 404 17.98 11.98 -0.45
C ARG A 404 16.47 11.74 -0.41
N VAL A 405 16.02 10.52 -0.18
CA VAL A 405 14.59 10.26 0.06
C VAL A 405 14.21 10.86 1.41
N ARG A 406 13.27 11.81 1.37
CA ARG A 406 12.74 12.50 2.57
C ARG A 406 11.24 12.37 2.70
N HIS A 407 10.61 11.75 1.71
CA HIS A 407 9.16 11.53 1.66
C HIS A 407 8.89 10.09 1.23
N ALA A 408 7.91 9.44 1.86
CA ALA A 408 7.49 8.09 1.53
C ALA A 408 5.96 8.01 1.46
N PHE A 409 5.48 7.56 0.32
CA PHE A 409 4.11 7.08 0.11
C PHE A 409 4.20 5.58 -0.16
N ILE A 410 3.67 4.79 0.74
CA ILE A 410 3.75 3.34 0.67
C ILE A 410 2.34 2.79 0.51
N GLN A 411 2.09 2.15 -0.63
CA GLN A 411 0.84 1.46 -0.84
C GLN A 411 0.84 0.18 -0.01
N HIS A 412 0.02 0.20 1.02
CA HIS A 412 -0.12 -0.88 1.99
C HIS A 412 -1.60 -1.14 2.24
N THR A 413 -2.20 -1.99 1.41
CA THR A 413 -3.57 -2.42 1.63
C THR A 413 -3.58 -3.65 2.53
N PRO A 414 -4.03 -3.53 3.78
CA PRO A 414 -4.03 -4.64 4.72
C PRO A 414 -4.83 -5.84 4.25
N LEU A 415 -4.28 -7.02 4.47
CA LEU A 415 -4.85 -8.30 4.07
C LEU A 415 -5.80 -8.84 5.15
N GLY A 416 -6.88 -8.21 5.46
CA GLY A 416 -7.83 -8.77 6.42
C GLY A 416 -9.12 -8.00 6.41
N ILE A 417 -10.24 -8.72 6.50
CA ILE A 417 -11.56 -8.13 6.51
C ILE A 417 -12.14 -7.95 7.92
N HIS A 418 -11.51 -8.55 8.94
CA HIS A 418 -11.97 -8.53 10.32
C HIS A 418 -10.94 -7.91 11.28
N GLU A 419 -11.42 -7.35 12.38
CA GLU A 419 -10.58 -6.79 13.45
C GLU A 419 -9.57 -7.78 14.01
N GLN A 420 -9.87 -9.05 13.93
CA GLN A 420 -9.12 -10.16 14.46
C GLN A 420 -8.03 -10.68 13.51
N THR A 421 -7.82 -10.03 12.36
CA THR A 421 -6.85 -10.49 11.36
C THR A 421 -5.53 -9.74 11.49
N TRP A 422 -4.64 -10.21 12.32
CA TRP A 422 -3.28 -9.67 12.50
C TRP A 422 -2.26 -10.34 11.56
N ALA A 423 -2.65 -10.59 10.31
CA ALA A 423 -1.87 -11.38 9.35
C ALA A 423 -0.51 -10.77 8.99
N GLU A 424 -0.36 -9.45 9.07
CA GLU A 424 0.85 -8.72 8.64
C GLU A 424 1.80 -8.40 9.78
N GLY A 425 1.39 -8.71 11.02
CA GLY A 425 2.23 -8.56 12.20
C GLY A 425 2.81 -7.16 12.39
N PRO A 426 4.11 -7.04 12.65
CA PRO A 426 4.76 -5.77 12.97
C PRO A 426 5.05 -4.87 11.77
N LEU A 427 4.65 -5.25 10.54
CA LEU A 427 5.09 -4.57 9.32
C LEU A 427 4.82 -3.07 9.33
N ALA A 428 3.59 -2.65 9.56
CA ALA A 428 3.24 -1.22 9.58
C ALA A 428 3.86 -0.50 10.80
N TYR A 429 3.84 -1.13 11.98
CA TYR A 429 4.46 -0.60 13.19
C TYR A 429 5.96 -0.31 12.98
N MET A 430 6.70 -1.30 12.51
CA MET A 430 8.13 -1.17 12.24
C MET A 430 8.40 -0.13 11.15
N THR A 431 7.59 -0.11 10.08
CA THR A 431 7.74 0.84 8.98
C THR A 431 7.67 2.28 9.48
N TYR A 432 6.70 2.62 10.34
CA TYR A 432 6.60 3.98 10.91
C TYR A 432 7.77 4.33 11.82
N LYS A 433 8.25 3.39 12.64
CA LYS A 433 9.46 3.58 13.45
C LYS A 433 10.69 3.88 12.58
N LEU A 434 10.83 3.16 11.47
CA LEU A 434 11.95 3.36 10.53
C LEU A 434 11.76 4.59 9.62
N LEU A 435 10.55 4.99 9.30
CA LEU A 435 10.28 6.28 8.63
C LEU A 435 10.56 7.47 9.58
N TRP A 436 10.40 7.28 10.88
CA TRP A 436 10.86 8.27 11.85
C TRP A 436 12.39 8.35 11.89
N ASN A 437 13.05 7.21 12.05
CA ASN A 437 14.51 7.12 12.01
C ASN A 437 14.94 5.74 11.43
N PRO A 438 15.43 5.66 10.17
CA PRO A 438 15.79 4.42 9.52
C PRO A 438 17.04 3.72 10.10
N PHE A 439 17.78 4.42 10.96
CA PHE A 439 18.98 3.89 11.61
C PHE A 439 18.70 3.20 12.94
N GLN A 440 17.45 3.09 13.36
CA GLN A 440 17.07 2.25 14.48
C GLN A 440 17.36 0.77 14.17
N ASP A 441 17.65 0.01 15.22
CA ASP A 441 17.86 -1.43 15.13
C ASP A 441 16.51 -2.14 14.94
N GLU A 442 16.25 -2.62 13.74
CA GLU A 442 15.00 -3.32 13.41
C GLU A 442 14.79 -4.59 14.23
N ASN A 443 15.88 -5.28 14.64
CA ASN A 443 15.77 -6.47 15.47
C ASN A 443 15.22 -6.14 16.86
N LYS A 444 15.62 -4.99 17.40
CA LYS A 444 15.06 -4.50 18.68
C LYS A 444 13.58 -4.12 18.54
N ILE A 445 13.21 -3.48 17.43
CA ILE A 445 11.81 -3.11 17.15
C ILE A 445 10.95 -4.37 17.01
N ILE A 446 11.41 -5.37 16.26
CA ILE A 446 10.71 -6.65 16.06
C ILE A 446 10.60 -7.42 17.38
N ASP A 447 11.68 -7.48 18.14
CA ASP A 447 11.70 -8.18 19.43
C ASP A 447 10.75 -7.53 20.44
N ASP A 448 10.79 -6.20 20.58
CA ASP A 448 9.88 -5.42 21.43
C ASP A 448 8.41 -5.65 21.06
N TRP A 449 8.10 -5.58 19.75
CA TRP A 449 6.75 -5.86 19.27
C TRP A 449 6.30 -7.29 19.58
N CYS A 450 7.12 -8.31 19.29
CA CYS A 450 6.77 -9.71 19.53
C CYS A 450 6.60 -10.00 21.04
N ARG A 451 7.51 -9.50 21.88
CA ARG A 451 7.41 -9.68 23.35
C ARG A 451 6.17 -9.01 23.92
N THR A 452 5.86 -7.81 23.45
CA THR A 452 4.68 -7.07 23.89
C THR A 452 3.39 -7.72 23.38
N ALA A 453 3.39 -8.25 22.15
CA ALA A 453 2.22 -8.88 21.56
C ALA A 453 1.83 -10.17 22.28
N VAL A 454 2.79 -11.08 22.49
CA VAL A 454 2.48 -12.47 22.92
C VAL A 454 3.24 -12.92 24.18
N GLY A 455 4.02 -12.03 24.78
CA GLY A 455 4.84 -12.33 25.97
C GLY A 455 6.20 -12.95 25.63
N PRO A 456 7.18 -12.86 26.58
CA PRO A 456 8.59 -13.19 26.31
C PRO A 456 8.83 -14.67 25.97
N LYS A 457 8.04 -15.61 26.53
CA LYS A 457 8.19 -17.05 26.24
C LYS A 457 7.69 -17.44 24.85
N ALA A 458 6.66 -16.76 24.33
CA ALA A 458 6.06 -17.02 23.04
C ALA A 458 6.77 -16.25 21.89
N ALA A 459 7.38 -15.10 22.18
CA ALA A 459 8.02 -14.22 21.22
C ALA A 459 9.04 -14.90 20.26
N PRO A 460 9.92 -15.82 20.72
CA PRO A 460 10.87 -16.48 19.80
C PRO A 460 10.19 -17.29 18.69
N TYR A 461 9.06 -17.94 18.99
CA TYR A 461 8.28 -18.68 18.00
C TYR A 461 7.58 -17.74 17.01
N LEU A 462 7.06 -16.62 17.49
CA LEU A 462 6.44 -15.60 16.64
C LEU A 462 7.46 -14.93 15.70
N LYS A 463 8.68 -14.66 16.18
CA LYS A 463 9.78 -14.17 15.32
C LYS A 463 10.10 -15.16 14.21
N ARG A 464 10.29 -16.45 14.55
CA ARG A 464 10.57 -17.51 13.58
C ARG A 464 9.44 -17.64 12.53
N TYR A 465 8.18 -17.49 12.93
CA TYR A 465 7.05 -17.44 12.03
C TYR A 465 7.21 -16.30 10.99
N TYR A 466 7.54 -15.06 11.40
CA TYR A 466 7.76 -13.95 10.46
C TYR A 466 9.02 -14.12 9.61
N GLU A 467 10.08 -14.69 10.17
CA GLU A 467 11.31 -15.01 9.43
C GLU A 467 11.07 -16.00 8.28
N ARG A 468 10.10 -16.93 8.41
CA ARG A 468 9.71 -17.83 7.32
C ARG A 468 9.10 -17.08 6.14
N PHE A 469 8.23 -16.11 6.41
CA PHE A 469 7.66 -15.26 5.36
C PHE A 469 8.74 -14.43 4.67
N GLU A 470 9.63 -13.82 5.45
CA GLU A 470 10.71 -13.03 4.89
C GLU A 470 11.66 -13.88 4.05
N LYS A 471 12.04 -15.09 4.53
CA LYS A 471 12.83 -16.04 3.76
C LYS A 471 12.14 -16.37 2.43
N PHE A 472 10.87 -16.67 2.46
CA PHE A 472 10.10 -16.95 1.24
C PHE A 472 10.16 -15.78 0.26
N TRP A 473 9.77 -14.58 0.67
CA TRP A 473 9.70 -13.41 -0.21
C TRP A 473 11.07 -12.92 -0.70
N THR A 474 12.15 -13.14 0.08
CA THR A 474 13.47 -12.60 -0.24
C THR A 474 14.46 -13.63 -0.77
N LYS A 475 14.21 -14.92 -0.60
CA LYS A 475 15.15 -15.99 -0.99
C LYS A 475 14.53 -17.03 -1.90
N ASP A 476 13.31 -17.48 -1.62
CA ASP A 476 12.71 -18.61 -2.34
C ASP A 476 11.97 -18.11 -3.60
N MET A 477 11.03 -17.17 -3.45
CA MET A 477 10.24 -16.57 -4.52
C MET A 477 11.07 -15.94 -5.66
N PRO A 478 12.23 -15.26 -5.40
CA PRO A 478 13.01 -14.67 -6.48
C PRO A 478 13.60 -15.69 -7.48
N ARG A 479 13.68 -16.95 -7.09
CA ARG A 479 14.16 -18.04 -7.98
C ARG A 479 13.07 -18.52 -8.94
N GLY A 480 11.80 -18.25 -8.61
CA GLY A 480 10.63 -18.73 -9.33
C GLY A 480 10.37 -17.99 -10.64
N ASP A 481 9.53 -18.61 -11.47
CA ASP A 481 9.17 -18.07 -12.78
C ASP A 481 8.25 -16.86 -12.68
N TRP A 482 7.42 -16.78 -11.61
CA TRP A 482 6.58 -15.62 -11.36
C TRP A 482 7.43 -14.34 -11.25
N PHE A 483 8.45 -14.35 -10.40
CA PHE A 483 9.32 -13.20 -10.21
C PHE A 483 10.08 -12.82 -11.49
N LYS A 484 10.60 -13.81 -12.24
CA LYS A 484 11.29 -13.58 -13.51
C LYS A 484 10.39 -12.87 -14.53
N ARG A 485 9.12 -13.26 -14.61
CA ARG A 485 8.12 -12.63 -15.51
C ARG A 485 7.67 -11.23 -15.06
N CYS A 486 7.67 -10.95 -13.74
CA CYS A 486 7.29 -9.66 -13.18
C CYS A 486 8.42 -8.63 -13.28
N ALA A 487 8.94 -8.35 -14.47
CA ALA A 487 10.11 -7.47 -14.67
C ALA A 487 9.74 -5.99 -14.87
N ARG A 488 8.70 -5.46 -14.18
CA ARG A 488 8.18 -4.10 -14.39
C ARG A 488 8.33 -3.24 -13.12
N THR A 489 7.75 -2.05 -13.15
CA THR A 489 7.74 -1.07 -12.05
C THR A 489 7.18 -1.65 -10.75
N TYR A 490 6.22 -2.57 -10.82
CA TYR A 490 5.65 -3.29 -9.69
C TYR A 490 5.47 -4.78 -10.01
N LEU A 491 5.52 -5.61 -8.98
CA LEU A 491 5.24 -7.03 -9.05
C LEU A 491 3.73 -7.25 -9.17
N ILE A 492 3.31 -8.23 -9.97
CA ILE A 492 1.90 -8.41 -10.29
C ILE A 492 1.22 -9.27 -9.22
N PRO A 493 0.49 -8.68 -8.27
CA PRO A 493 -0.05 -9.39 -7.11
C PRO A 493 -1.17 -10.36 -7.45
N THR A 494 -1.87 -10.15 -8.56
CA THR A 494 -2.98 -11.01 -9.02
C THR A 494 -2.52 -12.31 -9.66
N TRP A 495 -1.25 -12.41 -10.04
CA TRP A 495 -0.66 -13.65 -10.52
C TRP A 495 -0.10 -14.45 -9.33
N HIS A 496 -0.91 -15.33 -8.77
CA HIS A 496 -0.58 -16.06 -7.55
C HIS A 496 0.42 -17.22 -7.76
N ASP A 497 1.05 -17.30 -8.92
CA ASP A 497 2.04 -18.33 -9.26
C ASP A 497 3.24 -18.34 -8.32
N TYR A 498 3.52 -17.24 -7.62
CA TYR A 498 4.51 -17.21 -6.56
C TYR A 498 4.26 -18.24 -5.45
N LEU A 499 3.03 -18.70 -5.26
CA LEU A 499 2.71 -19.74 -4.28
C LEU A 499 3.32 -21.10 -4.60
N LEU A 500 3.76 -21.31 -5.84
CA LEU A 500 4.44 -22.56 -6.24
C LEU A 500 5.88 -22.65 -5.74
N ASP A 501 6.45 -21.51 -5.41
CA ASP A 501 7.81 -21.41 -4.86
C ASP A 501 7.82 -21.62 -3.34
N LEU A 502 6.64 -21.84 -2.71
CA LEU A 502 6.55 -22.19 -1.29
C LEU A 502 7.13 -23.59 -1.04
N ASP A 503 7.92 -23.70 0.01
CA ASP A 503 8.33 -24.99 0.55
C ASP A 503 7.07 -25.83 0.89
N LYS A 504 7.12 -27.14 0.60
CA LYS A 504 6.01 -28.05 0.84
C LYS A 504 5.51 -28.04 2.28
N ASP A 505 6.41 -27.81 3.25
CA ASP A 505 6.12 -27.82 4.67
C ASP A 505 5.84 -26.42 5.23
N PHE A 506 5.86 -25.36 4.39
CA PHE A 506 5.74 -23.97 4.81
C PHE A 506 4.56 -23.71 5.74
N PHE A 507 3.36 -24.14 5.35
CA PHE A 507 2.16 -23.92 6.15
C PHE A 507 2.17 -24.72 7.44
N GLN A 508 2.65 -25.97 7.41
CA GLN A 508 2.75 -26.83 8.56
C GLN A 508 3.72 -26.26 9.62
N GLU A 509 4.86 -25.78 9.17
CA GLU A 509 5.87 -25.17 10.04
C GLU A 509 5.38 -23.83 10.64
N CYS A 510 4.65 -23.03 9.86
CA CYS A 510 3.99 -21.83 10.39
C CYS A 510 2.94 -22.17 11.46
N GLU A 511 2.12 -23.21 11.24
CA GLU A 511 1.11 -23.66 12.21
C GLU A 511 1.77 -24.15 13.50
N LYS A 512 2.85 -24.96 13.43
CA LYS A 512 3.62 -25.40 14.60
C LYS A 512 4.14 -24.23 15.43
N ASP A 513 4.69 -23.21 14.76
CA ASP A 513 5.17 -22.01 15.46
C ASP A 513 4.02 -21.28 16.15
N LEU A 514 2.89 -21.09 15.46
CA LEU A 514 1.74 -20.39 16.02
C LEU A 514 1.02 -21.19 17.14
N ASP A 515 1.01 -22.51 17.08
CA ASP A 515 0.53 -23.36 18.17
C ASP A 515 1.38 -23.16 19.42
N MET A 516 2.71 -23.09 19.29
CA MET A 516 3.60 -22.76 20.40
C MET A 516 3.40 -21.35 20.91
N VAL A 517 3.17 -20.38 20.03
CA VAL A 517 2.81 -18.99 20.41
C VAL A 517 1.53 -19.00 21.26
N CYS A 518 0.47 -19.65 20.80
CA CYS A 518 -0.78 -19.73 21.54
C CYS A 518 -0.64 -20.52 22.85
N LYS A 519 0.19 -21.56 22.89
CA LYS A 519 0.44 -22.35 24.10
C LYS A 519 1.18 -21.56 25.19
N LEU A 520 2.17 -20.75 24.78
CA LEU A 520 3.09 -20.06 25.70
C LEU A 520 2.68 -18.62 26.03
N ALA A 521 1.76 -18.03 25.27
CA ALA A 521 1.26 -16.69 25.53
C ALA A 521 0.56 -16.63 26.90
N PRO A 522 0.90 -15.65 27.75
CA PRO A 522 0.21 -15.43 29.04
C PRO A 522 -1.30 -15.18 28.84
N ALA A 523 -2.10 -15.55 29.83
CA ALA A 523 -3.52 -15.24 29.85
C ALA A 523 -3.78 -13.71 29.73
N GLY A 524 -4.95 -13.34 29.26
CA GLY A 524 -5.32 -11.95 28.99
C GLY A 524 -4.94 -11.51 27.57
N ASP A 525 -4.52 -10.26 27.42
CA ASP A 525 -4.28 -9.61 26.11
C ASP A 525 -3.29 -10.36 25.23
N CYS A 526 -2.22 -10.91 25.80
CA CYS A 526 -1.23 -11.67 25.04
C CYS A 526 -1.85 -12.91 24.39
N LYS A 527 -2.74 -13.61 25.12
CA LYS A 527 -3.45 -14.77 24.59
C LYS A 527 -4.41 -14.39 23.47
N VAL A 528 -5.17 -13.31 23.65
CA VAL A 528 -6.09 -12.79 22.65
C VAL A 528 -5.34 -12.42 21.36
N ARG A 529 -4.20 -11.72 21.48
CA ARG A 529 -3.36 -11.33 20.33
C ARG A 529 -2.76 -12.55 19.62
N ALA A 530 -2.30 -13.56 20.38
CA ALA A 530 -1.80 -14.82 19.83
C ALA A 530 -2.88 -15.50 18.95
N GLU A 531 -4.12 -15.58 19.46
CA GLU A 531 -5.25 -16.16 18.71
C GLU A 531 -5.62 -15.33 17.46
N TYR A 532 -5.53 -13.99 17.52
CA TYR A 532 -5.78 -13.13 16.36
C TYR A 532 -4.72 -13.33 15.27
N ILE A 533 -3.44 -13.46 15.64
CA ILE A 533 -2.37 -13.75 14.68
C ILE A 533 -2.61 -15.12 14.03
N ARG A 534 -2.93 -16.16 14.82
CA ARG A 534 -3.22 -17.51 14.32
C ARG A 534 -4.46 -17.52 13.42
N PHE A 535 -5.52 -16.82 13.80
CA PHE A 535 -6.72 -16.67 12.98
C PHE A 535 -6.41 -16.03 11.63
N GLY A 536 -5.66 -14.93 11.64
CA GLY A 536 -5.22 -14.24 10.42
C GLY A 536 -4.38 -15.13 9.51
N PHE A 537 -3.48 -15.94 10.08
CA PHE A 537 -2.71 -16.91 9.32
C PHE A 537 -3.61 -17.98 8.67
N ARG A 538 -4.51 -18.60 9.42
CA ARG A 538 -5.41 -19.66 8.93
C ARG A 538 -6.32 -19.18 7.83
N GLU A 539 -6.84 -17.96 7.93
CA GLU A 539 -7.61 -17.34 6.85
C GLU A 539 -6.78 -17.23 5.56
N ARG A 540 -5.52 -16.81 5.66
CA ARG A 540 -4.61 -16.71 4.49
C ARG A 540 -4.21 -18.09 3.96
N GLN A 541 -3.87 -19.01 4.83
CA GLN A 541 -3.57 -20.40 4.48
C GLN A 541 -4.71 -21.03 3.67
N ASN A 542 -5.95 -20.88 4.13
CA ASN A 542 -7.13 -21.40 3.41
C ASN A 542 -7.23 -20.83 1.99
N ARG A 543 -7.01 -19.53 1.82
CA ARG A 543 -7.01 -18.87 0.49
C ARG A 543 -5.87 -19.37 -0.39
N CYS A 544 -4.66 -19.49 0.14
CA CYS A 544 -3.52 -20.03 -0.59
C CYS A 544 -3.74 -21.49 -1.01
N GLN A 545 -4.21 -22.34 -0.09
CA GLN A 545 -4.50 -23.74 -0.37
C GLN A 545 -5.65 -23.91 -1.37
N PHE A 546 -6.66 -23.04 -1.29
CA PHE A 546 -7.73 -23.01 -2.29
C PHE A 546 -7.16 -22.73 -3.69
N TRP A 547 -6.29 -21.72 -3.81
CA TRP A 547 -5.66 -21.41 -5.09
C TRP A 547 -4.75 -22.54 -5.59
N LEU A 548 -3.90 -23.11 -4.72
CA LEU A 548 -3.01 -24.23 -5.06
C LEU A 548 -3.80 -25.46 -5.53
N ARG A 549 -4.86 -25.83 -4.82
CA ARG A 549 -5.75 -26.97 -5.21
C ARG A 549 -6.41 -26.73 -6.55
N ASN A 550 -6.95 -25.55 -6.78
CA ASN A 550 -7.58 -25.20 -8.06
C ASN A 550 -6.59 -25.18 -9.22
N ARG A 551 -5.32 -24.85 -8.96
CA ARG A 551 -4.28 -24.93 -9.99
C ARG A 551 -3.91 -26.38 -10.32
N HIS A 552 -3.75 -27.25 -9.32
CA HIS A 552 -3.55 -28.67 -9.59
C HIS A 552 -4.69 -29.26 -10.40
N ALA A 553 -5.93 -28.88 -10.10
CA ALA A 553 -7.08 -29.25 -10.91
C ALA A 553 -6.97 -28.78 -12.37
N ARG A 554 -6.31 -27.64 -12.66
CA ARG A 554 -6.06 -27.16 -14.03
C ARG A 554 -5.13 -28.08 -14.83
N LEU A 555 -4.27 -28.86 -14.18
CA LEU A 555 -3.36 -29.81 -14.83
C LEU A 555 -4.01 -31.14 -15.19
N ILE A 556 -5.22 -31.41 -14.67
CA ILE A 556 -5.98 -32.61 -15.02
C ILE A 556 -6.50 -32.44 -16.46
N GLY A 557 -6.08 -33.33 -17.36
CA GLY A 557 -6.46 -33.26 -18.76
C GLY A 557 -7.94 -33.57 -19.00
N PRO A 558 -8.51 -33.20 -20.17
CA PRO A 558 -9.92 -33.35 -20.49
C PRO A 558 -10.44 -34.78 -20.42
N LYS A 559 -9.61 -35.77 -20.66
CA LYS A 559 -9.96 -37.20 -20.63
C LYS A 559 -10.54 -37.71 -19.30
N TYR A 560 -10.36 -36.99 -18.21
CA TYR A 560 -10.91 -37.35 -16.90
C TYR A 560 -12.29 -36.77 -16.60
N PHE A 561 -12.81 -35.92 -17.51
CA PHE A 561 -14.12 -35.28 -17.38
C PHE A 561 -15.08 -35.97 -18.37
N THR A 562 -15.96 -36.81 -17.87
CA THR A 562 -16.80 -37.71 -18.71
C THR A 562 -18.26 -37.31 -18.71
N LYS A 563 -18.67 -36.31 -17.96
CA LYS A 563 -20.06 -35.84 -17.90
C LYS A 563 -20.09 -34.33 -18.06
N GLU A 564 -20.84 -33.90 -19.07
CA GLU A 564 -21.17 -32.49 -19.29
C GLU A 564 -22.18 -32.03 -18.24
N PHE A 565 -21.90 -30.86 -17.64
CA PHE A 565 -22.81 -30.19 -16.72
C PHE A 565 -23.63 -29.14 -17.45
N PHE A 566 -23.01 -28.42 -18.36
CA PHE A 566 -23.62 -27.37 -19.18
C PHE A 566 -22.83 -27.20 -20.48
N LYS A 567 -23.53 -26.99 -21.59
CA LYS A 567 -22.95 -26.61 -22.88
C LYS A 567 -23.77 -25.47 -23.50
N ASP A 568 -23.08 -24.50 -24.12
CA ASP A 568 -23.66 -23.47 -24.93
C ASP A 568 -22.77 -23.21 -26.16
N ASP A 569 -23.35 -23.46 -27.34
CA ASP A 569 -22.71 -23.21 -28.62
C ASP A 569 -23.20 -21.90 -29.29
N PHE A 570 -23.95 -21.12 -28.56
CA PHE A 570 -24.53 -19.83 -28.96
C PHE A 570 -25.41 -19.86 -30.22
N ASN A 571 -25.72 -21.03 -30.80
CA ASN A 571 -26.58 -21.20 -31.99
C ASN A 571 -28.05 -20.82 -31.73
N LYS A 572 -28.46 -20.73 -30.46
CA LYS A 572 -29.80 -20.32 -30.04
C LYS A 572 -29.84 -18.89 -29.45
N GLY A 573 -28.85 -18.05 -29.79
CA GLY A 573 -28.73 -16.72 -29.25
C GLY A 573 -28.07 -16.70 -27.87
N LEU A 574 -28.25 -15.61 -27.11
CA LEU A 574 -27.63 -15.43 -25.77
C LEU A 574 -28.26 -16.32 -24.69
N GLY A 575 -29.41 -16.95 -24.95
CA GLY A 575 -30.08 -17.84 -24.01
C GLY A 575 -30.28 -17.20 -22.63
N GLN A 576 -29.61 -17.75 -21.59
CA GLN A 576 -29.68 -17.25 -20.20
C GLN A 576 -28.51 -16.36 -19.84
N TRP A 577 -27.65 -15.95 -20.78
CA TRP A 577 -26.61 -15.00 -20.55
C TRP A 577 -27.17 -13.58 -20.52
N THR A 578 -26.80 -12.78 -19.54
CA THR A 578 -27.30 -11.42 -19.34
C THR A 578 -26.17 -10.43 -19.19
N GLU A 579 -26.44 -9.16 -19.43
CA GLU A 579 -25.50 -8.10 -19.08
C GLU A 579 -25.48 -7.89 -17.56
N PRO A 580 -24.29 -7.75 -16.94
CA PRO A 580 -24.19 -7.51 -15.52
C PRO A 580 -24.87 -6.17 -15.14
N PRO A 581 -25.72 -6.14 -14.09
CA PRO A 581 -26.47 -4.93 -13.74
C PRO A 581 -25.60 -3.73 -13.34
N ASN A 582 -24.34 -3.98 -12.93
CA ASN A 582 -23.40 -2.97 -12.48
C ASN A 582 -22.32 -2.60 -13.52
N ILE A 583 -22.38 -3.18 -14.72
CA ILE A 583 -21.43 -2.91 -15.80
C ILE A 583 -22.24 -2.39 -16.99
N LYS A 584 -22.08 -1.11 -17.31
CA LYS A 584 -22.59 -0.60 -18.60
C LYS A 584 -21.66 -1.09 -19.70
N ASN A 585 -22.14 -2.03 -20.49
CA ASN A 585 -21.46 -2.40 -21.73
C ASN A 585 -21.33 -1.18 -22.64
N THR A 586 -20.12 -0.92 -23.11
CA THR A 586 -19.83 0.22 -24.01
C THR A 586 -19.55 -0.26 -25.44
N GLY A 587 -19.33 -1.57 -25.59
CA GLY A 587 -19.28 -2.25 -26.88
C GLY A 587 -20.60 -2.92 -27.21
N SER A 588 -20.61 -3.74 -28.26
CA SER A 588 -21.76 -4.55 -28.66
C SER A 588 -21.56 -6.01 -28.30
N VAL A 589 -22.65 -6.62 -27.85
CA VAL A 589 -22.81 -8.08 -27.64
C VAL A 589 -23.74 -8.58 -28.75
N LEU A 590 -23.27 -9.45 -29.61
CA LEU A 590 -23.99 -9.94 -30.77
C LEU A 590 -23.81 -11.44 -30.91
N ILE A 591 -24.73 -12.06 -31.61
CA ILE A 591 -24.48 -13.40 -32.18
C ILE A 591 -24.08 -13.17 -33.64
N ALA A 592 -22.89 -13.64 -33.99
CA ALA A 592 -22.34 -13.54 -35.35
C ALA A 592 -22.63 -14.84 -36.12
N PRO A 593 -23.51 -14.80 -37.12
CA PRO A 593 -23.87 -16.02 -37.88
C PRO A 593 -22.65 -16.57 -38.62
N LYS A 594 -22.49 -17.89 -38.58
CA LYS A 594 -21.41 -18.64 -39.26
C LYS A 594 -20.00 -18.20 -38.92
N ALA A 595 -19.82 -17.54 -37.76
CA ALA A 595 -18.52 -17.06 -37.28
C ALA A 595 -17.87 -17.99 -36.26
N GLY A 596 -18.54 -19.07 -35.89
CA GLY A 596 -18.08 -20.05 -34.89
C GLY A 596 -16.96 -20.95 -35.38
N TYR A 597 -16.45 -21.79 -34.48
CA TYR A 597 -15.28 -22.64 -34.69
C TYR A 597 -15.46 -23.65 -35.79
N ASP A 598 -16.63 -24.21 -35.91
CA ASP A 598 -17.02 -25.24 -36.92
C ASP A 598 -17.96 -24.70 -38.02
N GLY A 599 -18.09 -23.37 -38.13
CA GLY A 599 -19.03 -22.70 -39.02
C GLY A 599 -20.43 -22.50 -38.43
N SER A 600 -20.59 -22.78 -37.13
CA SER A 600 -21.75 -22.44 -36.30
C SER A 600 -21.86 -20.92 -36.07
N ASP A 601 -22.83 -20.47 -35.30
CA ASP A 601 -22.90 -19.10 -34.82
C ASP A 601 -21.92 -18.91 -33.63
N ALA A 602 -21.46 -17.70 -33.40
CA ALA A 602 -20.58 -17.39 -32.30
C ALA A 602 -21.05 -16.15 -31.50
N LEU A 603 -20.79 -16.12 -30.20
CA LEU A 603 -20.90 -14.92 -29.41
C LEU A 603 -19.81 -13.93 -29.83
N GLU A 604 -20.20 -12.77 -30.31
CA GLU A 604 -19.30 -11.68 -30.70
C GLU A 604 -19.32 -10.54 -29.69
N LEU A 605 -18.17 -10.23 -29.11
CA LEU A 605 -17.97 -9.09 -28.22
C LEU A 605 -17.06 -8.07 -28.91
N ARG A 606 -17.63 -6.92 -29.34
CA ARG A 606 -16.87 -5.80 -29.92
C ARG A 606 -16.53 -4.79 -28.85
N PHE A 607 -15.27 -4.37 -28.84
CA PHE A 607 -14.77 -3.38 -27.92
C PHE A 607 -14.66 -2.01 -28.60
N LEU A 608 -15.16 -0.98 -27.92
CA LEU A 608 -14.99 0.40 -28.33
C LEU A 608 -13.83 1.05 -27.55
N PRO A 609 -13.23 2.15 -28.06
CA PRO A 609 -12.12 2.83 -27.41
C PRO A 609 -12.44 3.46 -26.02
N ILE A 610 -13.46 3.04 -25.37
CA ILE A 610 -13.99 3.55 -24.10
C ILE A 610 -13.80 2.47 -23.02
N MET A 611 -13.21 2.81 -21.90
CA MET A 611 -12.71 1.89 -20.86
C MET A 611 -13.77 1.16 -19.99
N ASN A 612 -15.00 1.01 -20.44
CA ASN A 612 -15.90 0.02 -19.83
C ASN A 612 -15.97 -1.19 -20.75
N GLY A 613 -15.87 -2.37 -20.17
CA GLY A 613 -15.81 -3.59 -20.95
C GLY A 613 -17.12 -3.93 -21.66
N THR A 614 -17.05 -4.95 -22.48
CA THR A 614 -18.20 -5.66 -23.00
C THR A 614 -18.19 -7.02 -22.32
N VAL A 615 -19.20 -7.30 -21.50
CA VAL A 615 -19.26 -8.48 -20.62
C VAL A 615 -20.67 -9.03 -20.59
N ILE A 616 -20.79 -10.34 -20.61
CA ILE A 616 -22.01 -11.06 -20.25
C ILE A 616 -21.77 -11.95 -19.05
N GLU A 617 -22.81 -12.24 -18.27
CA GLU A 617 -22.70 -13.13 -17.13
C GLU A 617 -23.84 -14.16 -17.08
N LYS A 618 -23.55 -15.29 -16.47
CA LYS A 618 -24.53 -16.34 -16.15
C LYS A 618 -24.27 -16.92 -14.78
N ILE A 619 -25.34 -17.24 -14.06
CA ILE A 619 -25.29 -17.84 -12.72
C ILE A 619 -25.75 -19.29 -12.82
N PHE A 620 -24.90 -20.20 -12.39
CA PHE A 620 -25.13 -21.63 -12.38
C PHE A 620 -25.43 -22.14 -10.97
N PRO A 621 -26.55 -22.82 -10.70
CA PRO A 621 -26.76 -23.52 -9.45
C PRO A 621 -25.84 -24.74 -9.39
N ILE A 622 -25.04 -24.84 -8.33
CA ILE A 622 -24.11 -25.95 -8.12
C ILE A 622 -24.76 -26.97 -7.19
N THR A 623 -25.15 -28.09 -7.76
CA THR A 623 -25.87 -29.17 -7.08
C THR A 623 -25.00 -30.36 -6.69
N ARG A 624 -23.72 -30.37 -7.10
CA ARG A 624 -22.81 -31.52 -6.90
C ARG A 624 -21.49 -31.05 -6.32
N LYS A 625 -20.91 -31.89 -5.47
CA LYS A 625 -19.49 -31.79 -5.09
C LYS A 625 -18.62 -32.39 -6.17
N GLY A 626 -17.37 -31.94 -6.25
CA GLY A 626 -16.37 -32.50 -7.17
C GLY A 626 -15.53 -31.46 -7.88
N THR A 627 -14.71 -31.93 -8.79
CA THR A 627 -13.91 -31.12 -9.68
C THR A 627 -14.61 -30.98 -11.02
N PHE A 628 -14.76 -29.76 -11.47
CA PHE A 628 -15.34 -29.39 -12.77
C PHE A 628 -14.26 -28.87 -13.69
N ARG A 629 -14.46 -29.02 -14.99
CA ARG A 629 -13.67 -28.35 -16.02
C ARG A 629 -14.58 -27.37 -16.76
N MET A 630 -14.11 -26.14 -16.91
CA MET A 630 -14.73 -25.16 -17.80
C MET A 630 -13.85 -25.00 -19.04
N GLU A 631 -14.47 -24.98 -20.20
CA GLU A 631 -13.79 -24.85 -21.48
C GLU A 631 -14.58 -23.93 -22.38
N VAL A 632 -13.89 -23.11 -23.17
CA VAL A 632 -14.47 -22.26 -24.19
C VAL A 632 -13.49 -22.11 -25.35
N LYS A 633 -13.99 -22.14 -26.57
CA LYS A 633 -13.23 -21.71 -27.73
C LYS A 633 -13.35 -20.23 -27.93
N TYR A 634 -12.25 -19.59 -28.31
CA TYR A 634 -12.23 -18.16 -28.58
C TYR A 634 -11.31 -17.82 -29.75
N ARG A 635 -11.60 -16.67 -30.38
CA ARG A 635 -10.78 -16.07 -31.42
C ARG A 635 -10.79 -14.56 -31.24
N SER A 636 -9.61 -13.93 -31.24
CA SER A 636 -9.49 -12.48 -31.11
C SER A 636 -9.03 -11.84 -32.42
N VAL A 637 -9.66 -10.73 -32.81
CA VAL A 637 -9.34 -9.99 -34.04
C VAL A 637 -9.13 -8.51 -33.71
N GLY A 638 -7.94 -8.01 -34.00
CA GLY A 638 -7.59 -6.60 -33.81
C GLY A 638 -7.57 -6.13 -32.33
N VAL A 639 -7.50 -7.07 -31.38
CA VAL A 639 -7.38 -6.78 -29.96
C VAL A 639 -5.93 -6.42 -29.64
N GLU A 640 -5.70 -5.25 -29.05
CA GLU A 640 -4.35 -4.86 -28.64
C GLU A 640 -3.88 -5.70 -27.45
N PRO A 641 -2.58 -6.13 -27.44
CA PRO A 641 -2.01 -6.80 -26.29
C PRO A 641 -2.10 -5.91 -25.06
N GLY A 642 -2.67 -6.40 -23.99
CA GLY A 642 -2.87 -5.67 -22.74
C GLY A 642 -3.76 -6.47 -21.80
N PHE A 643 -4.23 -5.87 -20.74
CA PHE A 643 -5.11 -6.50 -19.76
C PHE A 643 -6.51 -6.73 -20.37
N VAL A 644 -6.69 -7.84 -21.04
CA VAL A 644 -7.99 -8.29 -21.52
C VAL A 644 -8.39 -9.49 -20.67
N SER A 645 -9.29 -9.28 -19.73
CA SER A 645 -9.93 -10.38 -19.01
C SER A 645 -10.91 -11.07 -19.93
N MET A 646 -10.77 -12.38 -20.08
CA MET A 646 -11.57 -13.18 -21.01
C MET A 646 -12.72 -13.91 -20.31
N ILE A 647 -12.41 -14.55 -19.20
CA ILE A 647 -13.37 -15.27 -18.36
C ILE A 647 -13.03 -14.97 -16.91
N SER A 648 -14.04 -14.65 -16.13
CA SER A 648 -13.94 -14.64 -14.66
C SER A 648 -15.09 -15.44 -14.06
N SER A 649 -14.84 -16.09 -12.94
CA SER A 649 -15.88 -16.79 -12.21
C SER A 649 -15.75 -16.55 -10.71
N ASP A 650 -16.90 -16.39 -10.06
CA ASP A 650 -17.04 -16.16 -8.64
C ASP A 650 -18.04 -17.12 -8.04
N TRP A 651 -17.75 -17.62 -6.83
CA TRP A 651 -18.82 -18.16 -5.99
C TRP A 651 -19.76 -17.02 -5.59
N CYS A 652 -21.06 -17.23 -5.68
CA CYS A 652 -22.04 -16.20 -5.35
C CYS A 652 -23.24 -16.77 -4.58
N ASP A 653 -24.03 -15.87 -3.99
CA ASP A 653 -25.34 -16.19 -3.45
C ASP A 653 -26.40 -16.31 -4.57
N LYS A 654 -27.62 -16.67 -4.21
CA LYS A 654 -28.74 -16.81 -5.17
C LYS A 654 -29.05 -15.53 -5.96
N ASN A 655 -28.65 -14.37 -5.45
CA ASN A 655 -28.88 -13.06 -6.07
C ASN A 655 -27.66 -12.61 -6.90
N GLY A 656 -26.64 -13.47 -7.07
CA GLY A 656 -25.45 -13.15 -7.82
C GLY A 656 -24.43 -12.27 -7.10
N LYS A 657 -24.58 -12.03 -5.79
CA LYS A 657 -23.59 -11.31 -5.00
C LYS A 657 -22.36 -12.19 -4.81
N SER A 658 -21.20 -11.72 -5.31
CA SER A 658 -19.95 -12.47 -5.22
C SER A 658 -19.52 -12.67 -3.76
N LEU A 659 -19.16 -13.90 -3.43
CA LEU A 659 -18.65 -14.33 -2.13
C LEU A 659 -17.14 -14.52 -2.19
N ASN A 660 -16.63 -15.24 -3.22
CA ASN A 660 -15.21 -15.48 -3.44
C ASN A 660 -14.95 -15.68 -4.93
N SER A 661 -13.82 -15.19 -5.43
CA SER A 661 -13.39 -15.47 -6.82
C SER A 661 -12.88 -16.90 -6.96
N VAL A 662 -13.28 -17.55 -8.05
CA VAL A 662 -12.88 -18.91 -8.42
C VAL A 662 -11.77 -18.86 -9.47
N PHE A 663 -11.94 -18.01 -10.48
CA PHE A 663 -11.04 -17.95 -11.62
C PHE A 663 -11.05 -16.58 -12.28
N TYR A 664 -9.90 -16.23 -12.84
CA TYR A 664 -9.70 -15.05 -13.65
C TYR A 664 -8.66 -15.37 -14.73
N SER A 665 -8.97 -15.13 -16.00
CA SER A 665 -8.04 -15.32 -17.11
C SER A 665 -7.83 -14.03 -17.87
N ASP A 666 -6.59 -13.74 -18.23
CA ASP A 666 -6.22 -12.63 -19.10
C ASP A 666 -5.77 -13.16 -20.46
N LEU A 667 -6.12 -12.42 -21.52
CA LEU A 667 -5.54 -12.61 -22.83
C LEU A 667 -4.14 -12.00 -22.84
N HIS A 668 -3.11 -12.85 -22.96
CA HIS A 668 -1.75 -12.38 -23.13
C HIS A 668 -1.46 -12.13 -24.63
N GLY A 669 -0.56 -11.19 -24.93
CA GLY A 669 -0.28 -10.73 -26.28
C GLY A 669 0.19 -11.78 -27.30
N ARG A 670 0.37 -13.04 -26.89
CA ARG A 670 0.60 -14.21 -27.79
C ARG A 670 -0.69 -14.76 -28.40
N ASP A 671 -1.84 -14.40 -27.87
CA ASP A 671 -3.14 -15.01 -28.17
C ASP A 671 -3.97 -14.13 -29.15
N ALA A 672 -3.36 -13.09 -29.70
CA ALA A 672 -4.01 -12.19 -30.67
C ALA A 672 -3.75 -12.62 -32.14
N SER A 673 -3.60 -13.93 -32.39
CA SER A 673 -3.25 -14.48 -33.71
C SER A 673 -4.37 -14.42 -34.73
N GLY A 674 -5.60 -14.19 -34.32
CA GLY A 674 -6.78 -14.29 -35.18
C GLY A 674 -7.29 -15.72 -35.39
N ASP A 675 -6.57 -16.73 -34.86
CA ASP A 675 -6.94 -18.13 -34.93
C ASP A 675 -7.81 -18.56 -33.75
N TRP A 676 -8.60 -19.62 -33.95
CA TRP A 676 -9.37 -20.23 -32.87
C TRP A 676 -8.45 -20.94 -31.87
N GLN A 677 -8.64 -20.66 -30.60
CA GLN A 677 -7.93 -21.26 -29.50
C GLN A 677 -8.91 -21.81 -28.47
N THR A 678 -8.43 -22.71 -27.62
CA THR A 678 -9.23 -23.27 -26.51
C THR A 678 -8.66 -22.73 -25.17
N MET A 679 -9.52 -22.12 -24.38
CA MET A 679 -9.24 -21.81 -23.00
C MET A 679 -9.93 -22.82 -22.10
N ALA A 680 -9.20 -23.44 -21.19
CA ALA A 680 -9.77 -24.40 -20.28
C ALA A 680 -9.17 -24.25 -18.88
N PHE A 681 -10.00 -24.44 -17.86
CA PHE A 681 -9.55 -24.50 -16.47
C PHE A 681 -10.42 -25.43 -15.64
N ASN A 682 -9.83 -26.01 -14.61
CA ASN A 682 -10.54 -26.88 -13.69
C ASN A 682 -10.75 -26.13 -12.36
N PHE A 683 -11.87 -26.42 -11.68
CA PHE A 683 -12.17 -25.86 -10.36
C PHE A 683 -12.86 -26.93 -9.50
N THR A 684 -12.63 -26.87 -8.19
CA THR A 684 -13.23 -27.79 -7.24
C THR A 684 -14.23 -27.06 -6.37
N VAL A 685 -15.41 -27.65 -6.21
CA VAL A 685 -16.46 -27.12 -5.32
C VAL A 685 -16.02 -27.29 -3.87
N PRO A 686 -16.01 -26.22 -3.05
CA PRO A 686 -15.63 -26.29 -1.63
C PRO A 686 -16.56 -27.18 -0.82
N ASP A 687 -16.08 -27.75 0.28
CA ASP A 687 -16.86 -28.61 1.18
C ASP A 687 -18.04 -27.90 1.85
N GLN A 688 -17.88 -26.59 2.15
CA GLN A 688 -19.00 -25.72 2.52
C GLN A 688 -19.52 -25.06 1.25
N LEU A 689 -20.58 -25.59 0.72
CA LEU A 689 -21.17 -25.19 -0.56
C LEU A 689 -21.59 -23.72 -0.61
N PRO A 690 -20.94 -22.88 -1.43
CA PRO A 690 -21.65 -21.79 -2.05
C PRO A 690 -22.64 -22.40 -3.06
N THR A 691 -23.86 -21.88 -3.05
CA THR A 691 -24.97 -22.48 -3.80
C THR A 691 -24.90 -22.18 -5.30
N TYR A 692 -24.09 -21.22 -5.73
CA TYR A 692 -24.06 -20.75 -7.12
C TYR A 692 -22.67 -20.36 -7.59
N LEU A 693 -22.40 -20.63 -8.86
CA LEU A 693 -21.22 -20.18 -9.61
C LEU A 693 -21.65 -19.11 -10.62
N LYS A 694 -21.13 -17.90 -10.49
CA LYS A 694 -21.31 -16.86 -11.50
C LYS A 694 -20.11 -16.88 -12.45
N VAL A 695 -20.38 -16.95 -13.73
CA VAL A 695 -19.38 -16.90 -14.80
C VAL A 695 -19.61 -15.64 -15.61
N ARG A 696 -18.54 -14.92 -15.91
CA ARG A 696 -18.52 -13.79 -16.82
C ARG A 696 -17.59 -14.05 -17.99
N ILE A 697 -18.06 -13.72 -19.19
CA ILE A 697 -17.30 -13.77 -20.43
C ILE A 697 -17.18 -12.34 -20.97
N GLY A 698 -15.97 -11.91 -21.33
CA GLY A 698 -15.70 -10.59 -21.89
C GLY A 698 -14.64 -9.82 -21.14
N SER A 699 -14.37 -8.59 -21.57
CA SER A 699 -13.27 -7.76 -21.05
C SER A 699 -13.72 -6.42 -20.52
N CYS A 700 -13.14 -6.02 -19.41
CA CYS A 700 -13.30 -4.68 -18.84
C CYS A 700 -12.23 -3.66 -19.31
N TRP A 701 -11.22 -4.06 -20.09
CA TRP A 701 -10.01 -3.23 -20.32
C TRP A 701 -9.54 -3.12 -21.76
N SER A 702 -10.20 -3.78 -22.73
CA SER A 702 -9.83 -3.67 -24.14
C SER A 702 -10.29 -2.35 -24.73
N LYS A 703 -9.43 -1.75 -25.59
CA LYS A 703 -9.70 -0.47 -26.23
C LYS A 703 -10.27 -0.58 -27.65
N LYS A 704 -10.03 -1.69 -28.33
CA LYS A 704 -10.51 -1.96 -29.67
C LYS A 704 -10.42 -3.45 -29.98
N GLY A 705 -11.09 -3.88 -31.03
CA GLY A 705 -11.09 -5.24 -31.54
C GLY A 705 -12.35 -6.02 -31.17
N THR A 706 -12.35 -7.24 -31.57
CA THR A 706 -13.48 -8.18 -31.39
C THR A 706 -12.97 -9.50 -30.86
N ILE A 707 -13.69 -10.09 -29.92
CA ILE A 707 -13.49 -11.47 -29.50
C ILE A 707 -14.74 -12.27 -29.82
N PHE A 708 -14.55 -13.42 -30.46
CA PHE A 708 -15.57 -14.41 -30.66
C PHE A 708 -15.39 -15.51 -29.64
N PHE A 709 -16.51 -16.01 -29.13
CA PHE A 709 -16.55 -17.16 -28.23
C PHE A 709 -17.52 -18.19 -28.79
N ASP A 710 -17.18 -19.47 -28.63
CA ASP A 710 -17.96 -20.59 -29.05
C ASP A 710 -17.70 -21.81 -28.16
N ASP A 711 -18.57 -22.83 -28.22
CA ASP A 711 -18.41 -24.08 -27.48
C ASP A 711 -18.08 -23.89 -25.99
N PHE A 712 -18.87 -23.12 -25.26
CA PHE A 712 -18.73 -23.01 -23.83
C PHE A 712 -19.25 -24.25 -23.11
N VAL A 713 -18.40 -24.93 -22.35
CA VAL A 713 -18.73 -26.21 -21.68
C VAL A 713 -18.27 -26.14 -20.21
N ILE A 714 -19.09 -26.67 -19.31
CA ILE A 714 -18.72 -26.98 -17.93
C ILE A 714 -18.92 -28.46 -17.68
#